data_de3d67da2e110d54fedeba9d4cd26122
#
_entry.id   de3d67da2e110d54fedeba9d4cd26122
#
_cell.length_a   1.000
_cell.length_b   1.000
_cell.length_c   1.000
_cell.angle_alpha   90.00
_cell.angle_beta   90.00
_cell.angle_gamma   90.00
#
_symmetry.space_group_name_H-M   'P 1'
#
loop_
_entity.id
_entity.type
_entity.pdbx_description
1 polymer ?
#
loop_
_entity_poly.entity_id
_entity_poly.type
_entity_poly.pdbx_seq_one_letter_code
_entity_poly.pdbx_strand_id
1 'polypeptide(L)'
;MTDIQTKINNLRKTLHQYEYEYHVLDNPTVPDSEYDRLFHQLKALELEHPEFLTSDSPTQRVGAKPLSGFSQIRHEIPMLSLDNAFSDAEFNAFVKRIEDRLIVLPKPLTFCCEPKLDGLAVSILYVNGVLTQAATRGDGTTGEDITANIRTIRNIPLQLLTDNPPARLEVRGEVFMPHAGFERLNKYALEHNEKTFANPRNAAAGSLRQLDPNITSKRPLVLNAYGIGIAEGVDLPTTHYARLQWLKSIGIPVNPEIRLCNGADEVLDFYRDIQNKRSSLGYDIDGTVLKINDIALQNELGFISKAPRWAIAYKFPAQEELTVLNDVEFQVGRTGAITPVAKLEPVFVAGVTVSNATLHNGDEIERLNIAIGDTVVIRRAGDVIPQIIGVLHERRPDNAKPIIFPTNCPVCDSQIIRIEGEAVARCTGGLFCAAQRKEALKHFVSRKAMDIDGVGGKLIEQLVDRELIHTPADLFKLDLTTLTRLERMGVKSAENALNSLEKAKSTTLARFIFALGIREVGEATALNLANHFKTLDALKDANLEELQQVSDVGEVVANRIFIFWREAHNVAVVEDLIAQGVHWETVEVKEASENLFKDKTVVLTGALTQMGRNEAKALLQQLGAKVSGSVSSKTDFVIAGDAAGSKLAKAQELNITVLTEEEFLAQITR
;
A
#
# COMPACT_ATOMS: atom_id res chain seq x y z
N MET A 1 39.32 -6.67 25.46
CA MET A 1 39.34 -5.91 24.21
C MET A 1 40.76 -5.43 23.97
N THR A 2 41.24 -5.49 22.74
CA THR A 2 42.52 -4.91 22.40
C THR A 2 42.42 -3.39 22.47
N ASP A 3 43.53 -2.69 22.77
CA ASP A 3 43.56 -1.22 22.84
C ASP A 3 43.07 -0.57 21.54
N ILE A 4 43.37 -1.19 20.40
CA ILE A 4 42.93 -0.74 19.06
C ILE A 4 41.42 -0.87 18.87
N GLN A 5 40.80 -1.99 19.28
CA GLN A 5 39.36 -2.18 19.20
C GLN A 5 38.61 -1.14 20.05
N THR A 6 39.11 -0.85 21.25
CA THR A 6 38.54 0.19 22.11
C THR A 6 38.62 1.57 21.44
N LYS A 7 39.75 1.90 20.78
CA LYS A 7 39.95 3.14 20.06
C LYS A 7 39.00 3.28 18.87
N ILE A 8 38.82 2.22 18.08
CA ILE A 8 37.87 2.18 16.95
C ILE A 8 36.45 2.44 17.45
N ASN A 9 36.00 1.74 18.49
CA ASN A 9 34.67 1.89 19.06
C ASN A 9 34.39 3.30 19.58
N ASN A 10 35.39 3.90 20.26
CA ASN A 10 35.27 5.29 20.73
C ASN A 10 35.16 6.29 19.58
N LEU A 11 35.96 6.12 18.51
CA LEU A 11 35.88 6.97 17.32
C LEU A 11 34.51 6.86 16.64
N ARG A 12 33.94 5.64 16.49
CA ARG A 12 32.59 5.45 15.94
C ARG A 12 31.54 6.15 16.79
N LYS A 13 31.56 5.96 18.10
CA LYS A 13 30.62 6.61 19.03
C LYS A 13 30.68 8.14 18.90
N THR A 14 31.88 8.70 18.86
CA THR A 14 32.07 10.15 18.70
C THR A 14 31.55 10.65 17.36
N LEU A 15 31.87 9.96 16.25
CA LEU A 15 31.43 10.36 14.93
C LEU A 15 29.89 10.24 14.75
N HIS A 16 29.26 9.20 15.32
CA HIS A 16 27.79 9.09 15.33
C HIS A 16 27.14 10.25 16.10
N GLN A 17 27.74 10.68 17.23
CA GLN A 17 27.25 11.83 17.97
C GLN A 17 27.36 13.12 17.14
N TYR A 18 28.48 13.35 16.47
CA TYR A 18 28.69 14.54 15.63
C TYR A 18 27.77 14.54 14.41
N GLU A 19 27.52 13.38 13.78
CA GLU A 19 26.54 13.25 12.71
C GLU A 19 25.13 13.62 13.19
N TYR A 20 24.74 13.18 14.37
CA TYR A 20 23.44 13.51 14.97
C TYR A 20 23.32 15.02 15.24
N GLU A 21 24.35 15.62 15.85
CA GLU A 21 24.38 17.05 16.14
C GLU A 21 24.28 17.90 14.87
N TYR A 22 24.99 17.50 13.81
CA TYR A 22 25.00 18.20 12.54
C TYR A 22 23.71 18.00 11.72
N HIS A 23 23.30 16.73 11.51
CA HIS A 23 22.24 16.39 10.55
C HIS A 23 20.83 16.34 11.14
N VAL A 24 20.71 16.22 12.47
CA VAL A 24 19.41 16.10 13.14
C VAL A 24 19.11 17.32 14.02
N LEU A 25 20.09 17.82 14.77
CA LEU A 25 19.90 18.95 15.67
C LEU A 25 20.19 20.30 15.00
N ASP A 26 20.84 20.32 13.82
CA ASP A 26 21.35 21.53 13.14
C ASP A 26 22.18 22.44 14.09
N ASN A 27 22.91 21.81 15.01
CA ASN A 27 23.70 22.47 16.04
C ASN A 27 25.02 21.73 16.26
N PRO A 28 25.97 21.80 15.30
CA PRO A 28 27.25 21.11 15.41
C PRO A 28 28.09 21.68 16.56
N THR A 29 28.65 20.79 17.38
CA THR A 29 29.53 21.16 18.50
C THR A 29 30.99 21.24 18.10
N VAL A 30 31.35 20.75 16.91
CA VAL A 30 32.71 20.77 16.36
C VAL A 30 32.71 21.29 14.91
N PRO A 31 33.82 21.91 14.43
CA PRO A 31 33.97 22.26 13.03
C PRO A 31 34.07 21.02 12.13
N ASP A 32 33.67 21.13 10.85
CA ASP A 32 33.76 20.07 9.84
C ASP A 32 35.17 19.45 9.74
N SER A 33 36.21 20.27 9.89
CA SER A 33 37.59 19.80 9.85
C SER A 33 37.94 18.81 10.95
N GLU A 34 37.32 18.92 12.13
CA GLU A 34 37.55 17.97 13.21
C GLU A 34 36.78 16.66 12.97
N TYR A 35 35.56 16.73 12.44
CA TYR A 35 34.83 15.55 12.00
C TYR A 35 35.64 14.79 10.92
N ASP A 36 36.11 15.50 9.89
CA ASP A 36 36.90 14.91 8.79
C ASP A 36 38.17 14.24 9.32
N ARG A 37 38.87 14.88 10.25
CA ARG A 37 40.08 14.33 10.88
C ARG A 37 39.81 13.00 11.59
N LEU A 38 38.74 12.95 12.38
CA LEU A 38 38.38 11.73 13.11
C LEU A 38 37.85 10.64 12.15
N PHE A 39 37.10 11.03 11.11
CA PHE A 39 36.62 10.11 10.09
C PHE A 39 37.79 9.45 9.33
N HIS A 40 38.79 10.24 8.92
CA HIS A 40 39.98 9.70 8.27
C HIS A 40 40.79 8.79 9.21
N GLN A 41 40.89 9.13 10.49
CA GLN A 41 41.55 8.30 11.48
C GLN A 41 40.81 6.96 11.68
N LEU A 42 39.49 6.97 11.77
CA LEU A 42 38.67 5.74 11.84
C LEU A 42 38.88 4.89 10.59
N LYS A 43 38.79 5.50 9.40
CA LYS A 43 38.97 4.80 8.12
C LYS A 43 40.32 4.13 7.98
N ALA A 44 41.40 4.80 8.43
CA ALA A 44 42.75 4.22 8.42
C ALA A 44 42.84 3.00 9.35
N LEU A 45 42.31 3.12 10.58
CA LEU A 45 42.33 1.99 11.56
C LEU A 45 41.48 0.81 11.08
N GLU A 46 40.36 1.03 10.46
CA GLU A 46 39.51 -0.03 9.90
C GLU A 46 40.14 -0.69 8.67
N LEU A 47 40.97 0.05 7.91
CA LEU A 47 41.72 -0.51 6.77
C LEU A 47 42.89 -1.39 7.27
N GLU A 48 43.57 -0.99 8.35
CA GLU A 48 44.65 -1.75 8.99
C GLU A 48 44.12 -2.98 9.75
N HIS A 49 42.89 -2.90 10.28
CA HIS A 49 42.24 -3.91 11.10
C HIS A 49 40.84 -4.28 10.57
N PRO A 50 40.74 -4.95 9.40
CA PRO A 50 39.47 -5.29 8.78
C PRO A 50 38.58 -6.19 9.64
N GLU A 51 39.17 -6.94 10.58
CA GLU A 51 38.46 -7.80 11.54
C GLU A 51 37.57 -7.03 12.52
N PHE A 52 37.81 -5.72 12.69
CA PHE A 52 37.00 -4.84 13.52
C PHE A 52 36.02 -4.00 12.72
N LEU A 53 35.98 -4.13 11.39
CA LEU A 53 35.03 -3.42 10.55
C LEU A 53 33.61 -3.92 10.81
N THR A 54 32.69 -3.01 11.12
CA THR A 54 31.28 -3.32 11.37
C THR A 54 30.38 -2.58 10.38
N SER A 55 29.21 -3.12 10.16
CA SER A 55 28.24 -2.55 9.20
C SER A 55 27.65 -1.20 9.65
N ASP A 56 27.75 -0.86 10.93
CA ASP A 56 27.27 0.40 11.51
C ASP A 56 28.35 1.51 11.53
N SER A 57 29.57 1.21 11.06
CA SER A 57 30.61 2.25 10.97
C SER A 57 30.19 3.39 10.05
N PRO A 58 30.43 4.66 10.44
CA PRO A 58 30.24 5.81 9.56
C PRO A 58 30.96 5.67 8.21
N THR A 59 32.09 4.93 8.18
CA THR A 59 32.85 4.66 6.94
C THR A 59 32.12 3.72 5.97
N GLN A 60 31.10 3.00 6.42
CA GLN A 60 30.30 2.05 5.62
C GLN A 60 28.97 2.62 5.10
N ARG A 61 28.67 3.90 5.34
CA ARG A 61 27.44 4.54 4.82
C ARG A 61 27.32 4.49 3.30
N VAL A 62 28.46 4.64 2.61
CA VAL A 62 28.53 4.69 1.15
C VAL A 62 29.57 3.68 0.68
N GLY A 63 29.22 2.83 -0.27
CA GLY A 63 30.17 1.84 -0.82
C GLY A 63 29.55 0.48 -1.13
N ALA A 64 28.23 0.32 -0.98
CA ALA A 64 27.54 -0.88 -1.44
C ALA A 64 27.60 -0.97 -2.98
N LYS A 65 27.78 -2.19 -3.50
CA LYS A 65 27.75 -2.44 -4.97
C LYS A 65 26.33 -2.21 -5.50
N PRO A 66 26.19 -1.72 -6.75
CA PRO A 66 24.89 -1.63 -7.40
C PRO A 66 24.15 -2.96 -7.39
N LEU A 67 22.85 -2.91 -7.09
CA LEU A 67 21.97 -4.08 -7.05
C LEU A 67 21.48 -4.43 -8.46
N SER A 68 21.21 -5.69 -8.72
CA SER A 68 20.57 -6.14 -9.97
C SER A 68 19.03 -5.95 -9.95
N GLY A 69 18.45 -5.73 -8.79
CA GLY A 69 17.03 -5.50 -8.52
C GLY A 69 16.79 -5.37 -7.03
N PHE A 70 15.58 -4.95 -6.64
CA PHE A 70 15.17 -4.90 -5.23
C PHE A 70 14.55 -6.23 -4.83
N SER A 71 15.06 -6.84 -3.75
CA SER A 71 14.37 -7.93 -3.07
C SER A 71 13.14 -7.41 -2.35
N GLN A 72 12.20 -8.31 -2.04
CA GLN A 72 11.00 -7.98 -1.30
C GLN A 72 11.14 -8.34 0.17
N ILE A 73 10.64 -7.47 1.03
CA ILE A 73 10.57 -7.68 2.48
C ILE A 73 9.10 -7.69 2.89
N ARG A 74 8.71 -8.72 3.61
CA ARG A 74 7.38 -8.81 4.21
C ARG A 74 7.40 -8.10 5.57
N HIS A 75 6.49 -7.14 5.76
CA HIS A 75 6.31 -6.48 7.06
C HIS A 75 5.69 -7.45 8.07
N GLU A 76 6.32 -7.60 9.25
CA GLU A 76 5.77 -8.41 10.35
C GLU A 76 4.47 -7.78 10.87
N ILE A 77 4.46 -6.47 11.00
CA ILE A 77 3.25 -5.68 11.31
C ILE A 77 2.90 -4.88 10.04
N PRO A 78 1.70 -5.01 9.46
CA PRO A 78 1.32 -4.27 8.25
C PRO A 78 1.47 -2.76 8.39
N MET A 79 1.93 -2.10 7.33
CA MET A 79 1.98 -0.64 7.22
C MET A 79 0.67 -0.13 6.62
N LEU A 80 -0.29 0.20 7.49
CA LEU A 80 -1.63 0.61 7.07
C LEU A 80 -1.65 2.04 6.51
N SER A 81 -2.63 2.32 5.66
CA SER A 81 -2.99 3.67 5.24
C SER A 81 -3.77 4.39 6.35
N LEU A 82 -4.04 5.69 6.16
CA LEU A 82 -4.91 6.47 7.02
C LEU A 82 -6.21 6.79 6.27
N ASP A 83 -7.32 6.83 7.00
CA ASP A 83 -8.54 7.46 6.50
C ASP A 83 -8.33 8.98 6.40
N ASN A 84 -9.09 9.65 5.55
CA ASN A 84 -8.97 11.08 5.32
C ASN A 84 -10.19 11.84 5.85
N ALA A 85 -9.96 13.07 6.32
CA ALA A 85 -10.95 14.11 6.52
C ALA A 85 -10.54 15.34 5.70
N PHE A 86 -11.52 16.07 5.17
CA PHE A 86 -11.34 17.27 4.36
C PHE A 86 -12.09 18.49 4.95
N SER A 87 -12.80 18.29 6.03
CA SER A 87 -13.57 19.35 6.71
C SER A 87 -13.61 19.14 8.22
N ASP A 88 -13.86 20.23 8.95
CA ASP A 88 -14.07 20.20 10.41
C ASP A 88 -15.23 19.25 10.78
N ALA A 89 -16.28 19.18 9.95
CA ALA A 89 -17.42 18.29 10.18
C ALA A 89 -17.01 16.81 10.09
N GLU A 90 -16.17 16.44 9.13
CA GLU A 90 -15.66 15.06 8.98
C GLU A 90 -14.71 14.68 10.11
N PHE A 91 -13.87 15.63 10.55
CA PHE A 91 -13.01 15.43 11.72
C PHE A 91 -13.86 15.25 12.99
N ASN A 92 -14.86 16.10 13.23
CA ASN A 92 -15.76 15.95 14.37
C ASN A 92 -16.55 14.63 14.34
N ALA A 93 -16.95 14.17 13.15
CA ALA A 93 -17.56 12.86 12.97
C ALA A 93 -16.58 11.71 13.31
N PHE A 94 -15.29 11.87 13.01
CA PHE A 94 -14.26 10.93 13.44
C PHE A 94 -14.13 10.89 14.96
N VAL A 95 -14.06 12.05 15.63
CA VAL A 95 -14.01 12.15 17.10
C VAL A 95 -15.22 11.46 17.71
N LYS A 96 -16.43 11.74 17.21
CA LYS A 96 -17.66 11.10 17.68
C LYS A 96 -17.64 9.58 17.53
N ARG A 97 -17.15 9.05 16.40
CA ARG A 97 -17.00 7.59 16.22
C ARG A 97 -16.06 6.95 17.23
N ILE A 98 -15.03 7.69 17.71
CA ILE A 98 -14.14 7.25 18.78
C ILE A 98 -14.89 7.24 20.10
N GLU A 99 -15.58 8.33 20.44
CA GLU A 99 -16.35 8.47 21.68
C GLU A 99 -17.43 7.39 21.81
N ASP A 100 -18.14 7.10 20.72
CA ASP A 100 -19.19 6.06 20.68
C ASP A 100 -18.65 4.61 20.85
N ARG A 101 -17.34 4.41 20.69
CA ARG A 101 -16.70 3.08 20.77
C ARG A 101 -15.99 2.83 22.10
N LEU A 102 -15.51 3.85 22.75
CA LEU A 102 -14.76 3.73 24.00
C LEU A 102 -15.72 3.42 25.16
N ILE A 103 -15.37 2.42 25.96
CA ILE A 103 -16.14 2.02 27.17
C ILE A 103 -15.97 3.11 28.25
N VAL A 104 -14.75 3.60 28.41
CA VAL A 104 -14.42 4.69 29.32
C VAL A 104 -13.84 5.85 28.50
N LEU A 105 -14.59 6.95 28.45
CA LEU A 105 -14.16 8.13 27.70
C LEU A 105 -13.36 9.06 28.62
N PRO A 106 -12.04 9.23 28.40
CA PRO A 106 -11.26 10.25 29.09
C PRO A 106 -11.69 11.65 28.63
N LYS A 107 -11.80 12.58 29.56
CA LYS A 107 -12.13 13.99 29.29
C LYS A 107 -11.06 14.92 29.85
N PRO A 108 -10.34 15.66 28.98
CA PRO A 108 -10.45 15.67 27.51
C PRO A 108 -9.78 14.44 26.87
N LEU A 109 -10.26 14.06 25.68
CA LEU A 109 -9.56 13.11 24.80
C LEU A 109 -8.30 13.78 24.26
N THR A 110 -7.13 13.14 24.40
CA THR A 110 -5.85 13.74 23.98
C THR A 110 -5.37 13.16 22.65
N PHE A 111 -4.84 14.04 21.80
CA PHE A 111 -4.31 13.70 20.49
C PHE A 111 -2.84 14.07 20.37
N CYS A 112 -2.05 13.19 19.75
CA CYS A 112 -0.76 13.55 19.19
C CYS A 112 -0.98 14.01 17.75
N CYS A 113 -0.68 15.27 17.46
CA CYS A 113 -0.89 15.92 16.19
C CYS A 113 0.43 16.16 15.48
N GLU A 114 0.52 15.77 14.21
CA GLU A 114 1.76 15.79 13.41
C GLU A 114 1.49 16.42 12.05
N PRO A 115 2.46 17.14 11.42
CA PRO A 115 2.37 17.48 10.00
C PRO A 115 2.34 16.21 9.16
N LYS A 116 1.49 16.16 8.14
CA LYS A 116 1.47 15.07 7.18
C LYS A 116 2.50 15.32 6.09
N LEU A 117 3.67 14.73 6.27
CA LEU A 117 4.78 14.86 5.32
C LEU A 117 4.42 14.25 3.97
N ASP A 118 4.80 14.91 2.90
CA ASP A 118 4.59 14.43 1.53
C ASP A 118 5.88 13.79 0.98
N GLY A 119 6.07 12.53 1.25
CA GLY A 119 7.27 11.77 0.93
C GLY A 119 6.98 10.31 0.60
N LEU A 120 7.88 9.44 1.03
CA LEU A 120 7.79 7.99 0.88
C LEU A 120 7.86 7.32 2.25
N ALA A 121 6.82 6.59 2.61
CA ALA A 121 6.75 5.85 3.87
C ALA A 121 7.72 4.66 3.87
N VAL A 122 8.51 4.55 4.93
CA VAL A 122 9.52 3.50 5.12
C VAL A 122 9.43 2.87 6.50
N SER A 123 9.88 1.62 6.58
CA SER A 123 10.11 0.86 7.80
C SER A 123 11.61 0.60 7.94
N ILE A 124 12.19 0.88 9.10
CA ILE A 124 13.62 0.69 9.39
C ILE A 124 13.74 -0.19 10.64
N LEU A 125 14.41 -1.33 10.52
CA LEU A 125 14.64 -2.27 11.60
C LEU A 125 16.05 -2.10 12.17
N TYR A 126 16.10 -1.86 13.46
CA TYR A 126 17.32 -1.91 14.28
C TYR A 126 17.32 -3.21 15.10
N VAL A 127 18.44 -3.90 15.11
CA VAL A 127 18.68 -5.07 15.96
C VAL A 127 19.87 -4.76 16.87
N ASN A 128 19.66 -4.87 18.18
CA ASN A 128 20.64 -4.47 19.18
C ASN A 128 21.21 -3.06 18.92
N GLY A 129 20.36 -2.15 18.49
CA GLY A 129 20.70 -0.76 18.19
C GLY A 129 21.35 -0.49 16.85
N VAL A 130 21.64 -1.50 16.03
CA VAL A 130 22.26 -1.35 14.70
C VAL A 130 21.21 -1.46 13.61
N LEU A 131 21.23 -0.55 12.61
CA LEU A 131 20.36 -0.59 11.44
C LEU A 131 20.70 -1.83 10.59
N THR A 132 19.77 -2.78 10.53
CA THR A 132 19.93 -4.04 9.81
C THR A 132 19.15 -4.13 8.53
N GLN A 133 17.93 -3.53 8.48
CA GLN A 133 17.02 -3.68 7.37
C GLN A 133 16.17 -2.43 7.20
N ALA A 134 15.84 -2.08 5.95
CA ALA A 134 14.85 -1.05 5.66
C ALA A 134 14.03 -1.41 4.42
N ALA A 135 12.73 -1.12 4.46
CA ALA A 135 11.80 -1.42 3.39
C ALA A 135 10.88 -0.24 3.08
N THR A 136 10.45 -0.12 1.83
CA THR A 136 9.32 0.74 1.47
C THR A 136 8.01 0.15 2.01
N ARG A 137 6.98 0.98 2.17
CA ARG A 137 5.64 0.48 2.56
C ARG A 137 5.11 -0.56 1.57
N GLY A 138 5.37 -0.38 0.27
CA GLY A 138 4.80 -1.21 -0.79
C GLY A 138 3.27 -1.23 -0.75
N ASP A 139 2.67 -2.42 -0.77
CA ASP A 139 1.21 -2.62 -0.64
C ASP A 139 0.71 -2.62 0.82
N GLY A 140 1.61 -2.33 1.77
CA GLY A 140 1.37 -2.37 3.22
C GLY A 140 1.70 -3.71 3.86
N THR A 141 1.80 -4.79 3.11
CA THR A 141 2.18 -6.13 3.58
C THR A 141 3.61 -6.49 3.15
N THR A 142 3.99 -6.08 1.94
CA THR A 142 5.29 -6.36 1.34
C THR A 142 5.84 -5.08 0.71
N GLY A 143 7.09 -4.74 1.01
CA GLY A 143 7.82 -3.60 0.46
C GLY A 143 9.12 -4.02 -0.23
N GLU A 144 9.74 -3.08 -0.94
CA GLU A 144 11.06 -3.27 -1.56
C GLU A 144 12.16 -3.05 -0.52
N ASP A 145 13.17 -3.91 -0.51
CA ASP A 145 14.38 -3.76 0.31
C ASP A 145 15.22 -2.58 -0.18
N ILE A 146 15.26 -1.54 0.62
CA ILE A 146 16.01 -0.31 0.35
C ILE A 146 17.11 -0.06 1.39
N THR A 147 17.54 -1.10 2.09
CA THR A 147 18.49 -1.00 3.20
C THR A 147 19.76 -0.23 2.81
N ALA A 148 20.36 -0.58 1.67
CA ALA A 148 21.58 0.08 1.19
C ALA A 148 21.37 1.57 0.89
N ASN A 149 20.19 1.96 0.40
CA ASN A 149 19.82 3.33 0.12
C ASN A 149 19.56 4.13 1.40
N ILE A 150 18.79 3.57 2.33
CA ILE A 150 18.49 4.20 3.63
C ILE A 150 19.76 4.48 4.42
N ARG A 151 20.74 3.59 4.39
CA ARG A 151 22.04 3.79 5.07
C ARG A 151 22.80 5.03 4.59
N THR A 152 22.55 5.51 3.38
CA THR A 152 23.18 6.71 2.82
C THR A 152 22.56 8.02 3.30
N ILE A 153 21.35 7.98 3.87
CA ILE A 153 20.63 9.17 4.35
C ILE A 153 21.23 9.60 5.68
N ARG A 154 21.83 10.79 5.71
CA ARG A 154 22.72 11.21 6.80
C ARG A 154 22.02 11.44 8.13
N ASN A 155 20.75 11.89 8.15
CA ASN A 155 20.02 12.10 9.40
C ASN A 155 19.43 10.79 9.98
N ILE A 156 19.67 9.63 9.34
CA ILE A 156 19.30 8.32 9.88
C ILE A 156 20.52 7.73 10.59
N PRO A 157 20.47 7.47 11.90
CA PRO A 157 21.58 6.86 12.61
C PRO A 157 21.78 5.40 12.16
N LEU A 158 23.01 5.00 11.87
CA LEU A 158 23.35 3.59 11.63
C LEU A 158 23.35 2.79 12.92
N GLN A 159 23.61 3.48 14.05
CA GLN A 159 23.54 2.95 15.39
C GLN A 159 22.75 3.91 16.29
N LEU A 160 21.82 3.38 17.07
CA LEU A 160 21.04 4.17 18.03
C LEU A 160 21.95 4.76 19.12
N LEU A 161 21.66 6.00 19.51
CA LEU A 161 22.41 6.74 20.51
C LEU A 161 21.93 6.38 21.93
N THR A 162 22.15 5.14 22.34
CA THR A 162 21.78 4.65 23.68
C THR A 162 22.74 3.55 24.13
N ASP A 163 23.02 3.51 25.42
CA ASP A 163 23.85 2.44 26.02
C ASP A 163 23.05 1.14 26.23
N ASN A 164 21.71 1.22 26.24
CA ASN A 164 20.81 0.08 26.39
C ASN A 164 19.87 -0.02 25.17
N PRO A 165 20.36 -0.47 24.01
CA PRO A 165 19.55 -0.55 22.81
C PRO A 165 18.48 -1.65 22.93
N PRO A 166 17.28 -1.45 22.36
CA PRO A 166 16.30 -2.51 22.21
C PRO A 166 16.88 -3.71 21.46
N ALA A 167 16.44 -4.93 21.81
CA ALA A 167 16.82 -6.12 21.06
C ALA A 167 16.36 -6.03 19.60
N ARG A 168 15.11 -5.57 19.39
CA ARG A 168 14.57 -5.22 18.08
C ARG A 168 13.74 -3.95 18.17
N LEU A 169 13.91 -3.04 17.21
CA LEU A 169 13.13 -1.82 17.08
C LEU A 169 12.83 -1.54 15.62
N GLU A 170 11.56 -1.59 15.24
CA GLU A 170 11.08 -1.13 13.93
C GLU A 170 10.59 0.32 14.05
N VAL A 171 11.30 1.24 13.38
CA VAL A 171 10.94 2.64 13.27
C VAL A 171 10.21 2.88 11.96
N ARG A 172 9.07 3.55 12.00
CA ARG A 172 8.29 3.96 10.83
C ARG A 172 8.39 5.45 10.64
N GLY A 173 8.69 5.88 9.43
CA GLY A 173 8.89 7.28 9.11
C GLY A 173 8.61 7.60 7.66
N GLU A 174 8.67 8.89 7.35
CA GLU A 174 8.56 9.41 6.00
C GLU A 174 9.92 9.92 5.55
N VAL A 175 10.40 9.44 4.39
CA VAL A 175 11.56 9.98 3.69
C VAL A 175 11.06 11.00 2.68
N PHE A 176 11.58 12.22 2.76
CA PHE A 176 11.17 13.33 1.90
C PHE A 176 12.38 14.15 1.46
N MET A 177 12.16 15.07 0.52
CA MET A 177 13.20 15.99 0.04
C MET A 177 12.81 17.42 0.41
N PRO A 178 13.64 18.14 1.20
CA PRO A 178 13.43 19.56 1.47
C PRO A 178 13.48 20.41 0.18
N HIS A 179 12.74 21.53 0.13
CA HIS A 179 12.64 22.40 -1.03
C HIS A 179 14.02 22.86 -1.54
N ALA A 180 14.89 23.33 -0.65
CA ALA A 180 16.25 23.76 -1.04
C ALA A 180 17.08 22.63 -1.68
N GLY A 181 16.86 21.38 -1.25
CA GLY A 181 17.49 20.21 -1.84
C GLY A 181 16.93 19.88 -3.22
N PHE A 182 15.61 19.96 -3.36
CA PHE A 182 14.90 19.73 -4.62
C PHE A 182 15.32 20.76 -5.69
N GLU A 183 15.39 22.04 -5.34
CA GLU A 183 15.81 23.10 -6.23
C GLU A 183 17.24 22.89 -6.73
N ARG A 184 18.19 22.56 -5.82
CA ARG A 184 19.57 22.23 -6.19
C ARG A 184 19.66 21.04 -7.13
N LEU A 185 18.85 19.99 -6.84
CA LEU A 185 18.82 18.78 -7.66
C LEU A 185 18.33 19.06 -9.08
N ASN A 186 17.23 19.79 -9.23
CA ASN A 186 16.69 20.13 -10.54
C ASN A 186 17.57 21.11 -11.30
N LYS A 187 18.23 22.07 -10.61
CA LYS A 187 19.22 22.95 -11.23
C LYS A 187 20.38 22.14 -11.80
N TYR A 188 20.94 21.20 -11.03
CA TYR A 188 21.99 20.31 -11.49
C TYR A 188 21.55 19.49 -12.72
N ALA A 189 20.34 18.93 -12.69
CA ALA A 189 19.79 18.16 -13.80
C ALA A 189 19.68 18.99 -15.09
N LEU A 190 19.22 20.25 -15.00
CA LEU A 190 19.15 21.17 -16.12
C LEU A 190 20.54 21.49 -16.70
N GLU A 191 21.54 21.76 -15.85
CA GLU A 191 22.91 22.07 -16.26
C GLU A 191 23.60 20.88 -16.97
N HIS A 192 23.14 19.63 -16.67
CA HIS A 192 23.71 18.40 -17.24
C HIS A 192 22.83 17.74 -18.30
N ASN A 193 21.75 18.41 -18.75
CA ASN A 193 20.74 17.85 -19.68
C ASN A 193 20.11 16.54 -19.19
N GLU A 194 19.94 16.39 -17.88
CA GLU A 194 19.25 15.27 -17.26
C GLU A 194 17.76 15.62 -17.05
N LYS A 195 16.93 14.59 -16.88
CA LYS A 195 15.50 14.76 -16.62
C LYS A 195 15.27 15.35 -15.22
N THR A 196 14.54 16.46 -15.14
CA THR A 196 14.11 17.05 -13.87
C THR A 196 12.96 16.27 -13.22
N PHE A 197 12.83 16.43 -11.91
CA PHE A 197 11.69 15.90 -11.17
C PHE A 197 10.56 16.92 -11.10
N ALA A 198 9.31 16.43 -11.15
CA ALA A 198 8.14 17.28 -11.16
C ALA A 198 7.83 17.92 -9.78
N ASN A 199 8.14 17.23 -8.69
CA ASN A 199 7.93 17.70 -7.33
C ASN A 199 8.86 17.01 -6.33
N PRO A 200 9.00 17.53 -5.08
CA PRO A 200 9.85 16.96 -4.04
C PRO A 200 9.53 15.50 -3.70
N ARG A 201 8.26 15.11 -3.68
CA ARG A 201 7.84 13.72 -3.41
C ARG A 201 8.35 12.75 -4.48
N ASN A 202 8.16 13.08 -5.77
CA ASN A 202 8.66 12.26 -6.88
C ASN A 202 10.19 12.21 -6.87
N ALA A 203 10.85 13.32 -6.52
CA ALA A 203 12.30 13.37 -6.37
C ALA A 203 12.77 12.47 -5.22
N ALA A 204 12.09 12.48 -4.07
CA ALA A 204 12.39 11.60 -2.94
C ALA A 204 12.20 10.12 -3.33
N ALA A 205 11.04 9.75 -3.88
CA ALA A 205 10.74 8.38 -4.29
C ALA A 205 11.72 7.86 -5.34
N GLY A 206 11.99 8.66 -6.39
CA GLY A 206 12.95 8.31 -7.45
C GLY A 206 14.39 8.24 -6.96
N SER A 207 14.76 9.06 -5.97
CA SER A 207 16.10 9.04 -5.37
C SER A 207 16.31 7.87 -4.42
N LEU A 208 15.26 7.48 -3.67
CA LEU A 208 15.34 6.37 -2.71
C LEU A 208 15.35 5.00 -3.41
N ARG A 209 14.70 4.88 -4.57
CA ARG A 209 14.58 3.63 -5.34
C ARG A 209 15.64 3.55 -6.45
N GLN A 210 16.91 3.81 -6.13
CA GLN A 210 18.05 3.67 -7.02
C GLN A 210 18.73 2.32 -6.77
N LEU A 211 19.04 1.59 -7.84
CA LEU A 211 19.79 0.33 -7.73
C LEU A 211 21.24 0.55 -7.29
N ASP A 212 21.80 1.71 -7.59
CA ASP A 212 23.11 2.15 -7.10
C ASP A 212 22.93 3.11 -5.91
N PRO A 213 23.26 2.70 -4.67
CA PRO A 213 23.19 3.56 -3.49
C PRO A 213 24.09 4.80 -3.55
N ASN A 214 25.13 4.81 -4.38
CA ASN A 214 25.96 5.99 -4.59
C ASN A 214 25.17 7.14 -5.23
N ILE A 215 24.15 6.85 -6.02
CA ILE A 215 23.24 7.87 -6.55
C ILE A 215 22.40 8.45 -5.41
N THR A 216 21.82 7.57 -4.57
CA THR A 216 21.03 8.00 -3.40
C THR A 216 21.85 8.85 -2.43
N SER A 217 23.12 8.51 -2.19
CA SER A 217 24.02 9.25 -1.27
C SER A 217 24.23 10.72 -1.65
N LYS A 218 24.07 11.05 -2.94
CA LYS A 218 24.19 12.42 -3.47
C LYS A 218 22.86 13.18 -3.43
N ARG A 219 21.78 12.54 -3.01
CA ARG A 219 20.44 13.12 -2.94
C ARG A 219 20.16 13.71 -1.56
N PRO A 220 19.61 14.93 -1.46
CA PRO A 220 19.34 15.60 -0.19
C PRO A 220 18.06 15.06 0.46
N LEU A 221 18.06 13.77 0.82
CA LEU A 221 16.96 13.09 1.47
C LEU A 221 17.06 13.23 2.99
N VAL A 222 15.93 13.35 3.66
CA VAL A 222 15.79 13.34 5.12
C VAL A 222 14.64 12.45 5.55
N LEU A 223 14.75 11.88 6.77
CA LEU A 223 13.71 11.09 7.43
C LEU A 223 13.12 11.89 8.58
N ASN A 224 11.81 11.78 8.80
CA ASN A 224 11.18 12.01 10.09
C ASN A 224 10.34 10.80 10.49
N ALA A 225 10.59 10.29 11.69
CA ALA A 225 9.82 9.18 12.26
C ALA A 225 8.47 9.64 12.77
N TYR A 226 7.45 8.82 12.55
CA TYR A 226 6.08 9.06 13.01
C TYR A 226 5.49 7.90 13.83
N GLY A 227 6.25 6.85 14.06
CA GLY A 227 5.77 5.73 14.86
C GLY A 227 6.76 4.58 15.00
N ILE A 228 6.34 3.62 15.81
CA ILE A 228 7.06 2.40 16.12
C ILE A 228 6.21 1.22 15.66
N GLY A 229 6.81 0.26 14.97
CA GLY A 229 6.20 -1.03 14.67
C GLY A 229 6.51 -2.05 15.78
N ILE A 230 7.61 -2.80 15.60
CA ILE A 230 8.10 -3.79 16.57
C ILE A 230 8.97 -3.10 17.61
N ALA A 231 8.85 -3.50 18.88
CA ALA A 231 9.78 -3.13 19.92
C ALA A 231 9.91 -4.31 20.90
N GLU A 232 11.12 -4.83 21.01
CA GLU A 232 11.46 -5.95 21.88
C GLU A 232 12.66 -5.61 22.77
N GLY A 233 12.62 -6.03 24.03
CA GLY A 233 13.70 -5.77 24.99
C GLY A 233 13.73 -4.33 25.51
N VAL A 234 12.61 -3.62 25.46
CA VAL A 234 12.45 -2.27 25.99
C VAL A 234 11.01 -2.02 26.43
N ASP A 235 10.85 -1.32 27.54
CA ASP A 235 9.56 -0.82 28.00
C ASP A 235 9.26 0.53 27.33
N LEU A 236 8.31 0.54 26.41
CA LEU A 236 7.92 1.76 25.70
C LEU A 236 7.00 2.64 26.56
N PRO A 237 7.08 3.97 26.40
CA PRO A 237 6.10 4.89 26.97
C PRO A 237 4.66 4.52 26.56
N THR A 238 3.71 4.83 27.44
CA THR A 238 2.29 4.49 27.26
C THR A 238 1.52 5.45 26.36
N THR A 239 2.16 6.55 25.91
CA THR A 239 1.54 7.52 25.00
C THR A 239 2.33 7.67 23.70
N HIS A 240 1.63 7.97 22.62
CA HIS A 240 2.24 8.13 21.29
C HIS A 240 3.26 9.26 21.26
N TYR A 241 2.90 10.43 21.82
CA TYR A 241 3.81 11.57 21.93
C TYR A 241 5.10 11.22 22.70
N ALA A 242 4.98 10.56 23.85
CA ALA A 242 6.14 10.16 24.62
C ALA A 242 7.01 9.12 23.88
N ARG A 243 6.41 8.23 23.08
CA ARG A 243 7.16 7.31 22.20
C ARG A 243 7.98 8.05 21.15
N LEU A 244 7.43 9.12 20.56
CA LEU A 244 8.17 9.94 19.60
C LEU A 244 9.30 10.72 20.30
N GLN A 245 9.08 11.24 21.51
CA GLN A 245 10.13 11.87 22.29
C GLN A 245 11.22 10.85 22.70
N TRP A 246 10.84 9.63 23.01
CA TRP A 246 11.77 8.55 23.28
C TRP A 246 12.60 8.21 22.03
N LEU A 247 11.99 8.09 20.83
CA LEU A 247 12.73 7.92 19.58
C LEU A 247 13.76 9.04 19.39
N LYS A 248 13.37 10.29 19.61
CA LYS A 248 14.27 11.45 19.55
C LYS A 248 15.43 11.32 20.51
N SER A 249 15.22 10.82 21.73
CA SER A 249 16.26 10.66 22.76
C SER A 249 17.32 9.60 22.39
N ILE A 250 16.98 8.65 21.53
CA ILE A 250 17.89 7.61 21.02
C ILE A 250 18.45 7.93 19.62
N GLY A 251 18.32 9.19 19.16
CA GLY A 251 18.92 9.69 17.92
C GLY A 251 18.08 9.57 16.66
N ILE A 252 16.84 9.09 16.74
CA ILE A 252 15.93 9.03 15.60
C ILE A 252 15.30 10.40 15.37
N PRO A 253 15.38 10.96 14.15
CA PRO A 253 14.80 12.26 13.84
C PRO A 253 13.27 12.23 13.87
N VAL A 254 12.68 13.20 14.56
CA VAL A 254 11.23 13.39 14.71
C VAL A 254 10.89 14.81 14.32
N ASN A 255 9.76 15.03 13.67
CA ASN A 255 9.38 16.37 13.22
C ASN A 255 9.21 17.33 14.42
N PRO A 256 9.78 18.55 14.37
CA PRO A 256 9.69 19.50 15.48
C PRO A 256 8.29 20.10 15.68
N GLU A 257 7.41 20.09 14.68
CA GLU A 257 6.07 20.65 14.72
C GLU A 257 5.03 19.72 15.38
N ILE A 258 5.45 18.61 15.99
CA ILE A 258 4.54 17.69 16.68
C ILE A 258 4.01 18.35 17.96
N ARG A 259 2.69 18.26 18.18
CA ARG A 259 2.02 18.86 19.33
C ARG A 259 1.07 17.88 20.00
N LEU A 260 1.01 17.93 21.33
CA LEU A 260 -0.04 17.29 22.10
C LEU A 260 -1.23 18.26 22.22
N CYS A 261 -2.42 17.81 21.82
CA CYS A 261 -3.65 18.60 21.83
C CYS A 261 -4.72 17.92 22.70
N ASN A 262 -5.44 18.73 23.49
CA ASN A 262 -6.49 18.28 24.40
C ASN A 262 -7.86 18.65 23.82
N GLY A 263 -8.59 17.64 23.35
CA GLY A 263 -9.90 17.86 22.73
C GLY A 263 -9.85 18.32 21.27
N ALA A 264 -11.01 18.37 20.65
CA ALA A 264 -11.15 18.68 19.23
C ALA A 264 -10.73 20.13 18.88
N ASP A 265 -11.01 21.08 19.76
CA ASP A 265 -10.74 22.51 19.49
C ASP A 265 -9.24 22.79 19.34
N GLU A 266 -8.38 22.26 20.27
CA GLU A 266 -6.93 22.42 20.15
C GLU A 266 -6.37 21.70 18.91
N VAL A 267 -6.98 20.59 18.49
CA VAL A 267 -6.62 19.89 17.25
C VAL A 267 -6.91 20.76 16.02
N LEU A 268 -8.08 21.39 15.97
CA LEU A 268 -8.44 22.31 14.88
C LEU A 268 -7.53 23.55 14.85
N ASP A 269 -7.14 24.07 16.01
CA ASP A 269 -6.18 25.17 16.11
C ASP A 269 -4.79 24.73 15.61
N PHE A 270 -4.32 23.54 15.96
CA PHE A 270 -3.09 22.97 15.40
C PHE A 270 -3.15 22.85 13.88
N TYR A 271 -4.26 22.34 13.34
CA TYR A 271 -4.45 22.20 11.90
C TYR A 271 -4.33 23.56 11.19
N ARG A 272 -4.98 24.61 11.72
CA ARG A 272 -4.89 25.97 11.16
C ARG A 272 -3.50 26.56 11.27
N ASP A 273 -2.81 26.37 12.41
CA ASP A 273 -1.43 26.79 12.61
C ASP A 273 -0.49 26.18 11.56
N ILE A 274 -0.57 24.86 11.36
CA ILE A 274 0.28 24.14 10.38
C ILE A 274 -0.09 24.54 8.95
N GLN A 275 -1.37 24.77 8.65
CA GLN A 275 -1.81 25.28 7.35
C GLN A 275 -1.19 26.66 7.05
N ASN A 276 -1.17 27.55 8.02
CA ASN A 276 -0.58 28.89 7.89
C ASN A 276 0.96 28.84 7.74
N LYS A 277 1.63 27.90 8.42
CA LYS A 277 3.07 27.68 8.34
C LYS A 277 3.51 26.93 7.09
N ARG A 278 2.60 26.33 6.32
CA ARG A 278 2.89 25.42 5.21
C ARG A 278 3.99 25.93 4.27
N SER A 279 3.91 27.19 3.85
CA SER A 279 4.88 27.80 2.93
C SER A 279 6.25 28.06 3.55
N SER A 280 6.38 28.10 4.88
CA SER A 280 7.61 28.42 5.61
C SER A 280 8.33 27.21 6.18
N LEU A 281 7.74 26.02 6.12
CA LEU A 281 8.34 24.80 6.68
C LEU A 281 9.57 24.31 5.92
N GLY A 282 9.75 24.72 4.65
CA GLY A 282 10.86 24.28 3.82
C GLY A 282 10.74 22.87 3.25
N TYR A 283 9.60 22.21 3.45
CA TYR A 283 9.26 20.89 2.89
C TYR A 283 7.75 20.80 2.65
N ASP A 284 7.34 19.88 1.79
CA ASP A 284 5.93 19.70 1.44
C ASP A 284 5.16 18.91 2.49
N ILE A 285 3.94 19.38 2.77
CA ILE A 285 2.92 18.69 3.57
C ILE A 285 1.57 18.79 2.87
N ASP A 286 0.72 17.77 3.00
CA ASP A 286 -0.61 17.73 2.40
C ASP A 286 -1.76 17.79 3.44
N GLY A 287 -1.42 17.97 4.71
CA GLY A 287 -2.35 18.05 5.83
C GLY A 287 -1.68 17.83 7.17
N THR A 288 -2.44 17.33 8.12
CA THR A 288 -1.98 16.90 9.43
C THR A 288 -2.40 15.44 9.69
N VAL A 289 -1.67 14.73 10.53
CA VAL A 289 -2.04 13.40 11.04
C VAL A 289 -2.40 13.53 12.51
N LEU A 290 -3.60 13.11 12.84
CA LEU A 290 -4.20 13.24 14.16
C LEU A 290 -4.38 11.83 14.75
N LYS A 291 -3.72 11.56 15.86
CA LYS A 291 -3.67 10.23 16.49
C LYS A 291 -4.12 10.33 17.95
N ILE A 292 -4.95 9.40 18.40
CA ILE A 292 -5.22 9.26 19.84
C ILE A 292 -3.88 9.04 20.54
N ASN A 293 -3.62 9.83 21.57
CA ASN A 293 -2.31 9.83 22.23
C ASN A 293 -2.07 8.60 23.13
N ASP A 294 -3.10 8.11 23.83
CA ASP A 294 -3.02 6.97 24.71
C ASP A 294 -2.96 5.66 23.91
N ILE A 295 -1.93 4.84 24.16
CA ILE A 295 -1.70 3.58 23.44
C ILE A 295 -2.72 2.50 23.83
N ALA A 296 -3.19 2.48 25.07
CA ALA A 296 -4.21 1.54 25.51
C ALA A 296 -5.53 1.80 24.75
N LEU A 297 -5.91 3.07 24.57
CA LEU A 297 -7.06 3.46 23.78
C LEU A 297 -6.87 3.15 22.28
N GLN A 298 -5.66 3.30 21.73
CA GLN A 298 -5.38 2.88 20.35
C GLN A 298 -5.63 1.37 20.16
N ASN A 299 -5.19 0.56 21.13
CA ASN A 299 -5.39 -0.89 21.11
C ASN A 299 -6.87 -1.27 21.27
N GLU A 300 -7.63 -0.57 22.12
CA GLU A 300 -9.08 -0.77 22.29
C GLU A 300 -9.86 -0.45 21.00
N LEU A 301 -9.55 0.68 20.36
CA LEU A 301 -10.16 1.10 19.10
C LEU A 301 -9.81 0.18 17.94
N GLY A 302 -8.58 -0.32 17.90
CA GLY A 302 -8.10 -1.28 16.90
C GLY A 302 -8.09 -0.72 15.48
N PHE A 303 -8.31 -1.62 14.51
CA PHE A 303 -8.13 -1.36 13.09
C PHE A 303 -9.37 -1.77 12.28
N ILE A 304 -9.51 -1.18 11.11
CA ILE A 304 -10.29 -1.72 9.97
C ILE A 304 -9.31 -2.38 8.99
N SER A 305 -9.82 -2.95 7.90
CA SER A 305 -8.99 -3.72 6.94
C SER A 305 -7.77 -2.95 6.41
N LYS A 306 -7.84 -1.63 6.28
CA LYS A 306 -6.79 -0.82 5.66
C LYS A 306 -6.31 0.37 6.49
N ALA A 307 -6.97 0.71 7.62
CA ALA A 307 -6.65 1.89 8.41
C ALA A 307 -6.87 1.68 9.91
N PRO A 308 -6.12 2.38 10.78
CA PRO A 308 -6.40 2.43 12.20
C PRO A 308 -7.67 3.27 12.47
N ARG A 309 -8.45 2.87 13.49
CA ARG A 309 -9.62 3.66 13.92
C ARG A 309 -9.26 4.82 14.83
N TRP A 310 -8.04 4.86 15.32
CA TRP A 310 -7.52 5.83 16.27
C TRP A 310 -6.69 6.94 15.64
N ALA A 311 -6.56 6.94 14.30
CA ALA A 311 -5.81 7.96 13.56
C ALA A 311 -6.54 8.34 12.28
N ILE A 312 -6.40 9.61 11.89
CA ILE A 312 -6.95 10.17 10.66
C ILE A 312 -5.97 11.18 10.05
N ALA A 313 -5.92 11.24 8.73
CA ALA A 313 -5.25 12.32 8.01
C ALA A 313 -6.25 13.44 7.72
N TYR A 314 -6.04 14.61 8.30
CA TYR A 314 -6.84 15.79 7.99
C TYR A 314 -6.10 16.62 6.94
N LYS A 315 -6.58 16.54 5.71
CA LYS A 315 -5.92 17.14 4.54
C LYS A 315 -6.30 18.61 4.39
N PHE A 316 -5.34 19.40 3.90
CA PHE A 316 -5.59 20.78 3.54
C PHE A 316 -6.54 20.89 2.36
N PRO A 317 -7.27 22.02 2.24
CA PRO A 317 -8.06 22.31 1.05
C PRO A 317 -7.20 22.13 -0.20
N ALA A 318 -7.80 21.54 -1.22
CA ALA A 318 -7.15 21.35 -2.50
C ALA A 318 -6.83 22.70 -3.14
N GLN A 319 -5.66 22.81 -3.76
CA GLN A 319 -5.34 23.98 -4.57
C GLN A 319 -6.12 23.93 -5.89
N GLU A 320 -6.65 25.07 -6.30
CA GLU A 320 -7.45 25.24 -7.49
C GLU A 320 -6.76 26.27 -8.40
N GLU A 321 -6.78 25.99 -9.70
CA GLU A 321 -6.24 26.89 -10.72
C GLU A 321 -7.15 26.92 -11.93
N LEU A 322 -7.01 27.98 -12.73
CA LEU A 322 -7.75 28.14 -13.99
C LEU A 322 -6.88 27.70 -15.17
N THR A 323 -7.47 26.95 -16.09
CA THR A 323 -6.82 26.59 -17.36
C THR A 323 -7.85 26.44 -18.46
N VAL A 324 -7.40 26.20 -19.70
CA VAL A 324 -8.25 26.01 -20.86
C VAL A 324 -8.36 24.53 -21.22
N LEU A 325 -9.56 24.05 -21.50
CA LEU A 325 -9.81 22.71 -22.03
C LEU A 325 -9.54 22.69 -23.54
N ASN A 326 -8.42 22.10 -23.93
CA ASN A 326 -8.00 22.05 -25.33
C ASN A 326 -8.65 20.88 -26.09
N ASP A 327 -8.87 19.74 -25.44
CA ASP A 327 -9.47 18.53 -26.04
C ASP A 327 -9.95 17.55 -24.97
N VAL A 328 -10.67 16.49 -25.38
CA VAL A 328 -11.07 15.37 -24.50
C VAL A 328 -10.75 14.04 -25.17
N GLU A 329 -9.95 13.23 -24.50
CA GLU A 329 -9.61 11.86 -24.90
C GLU A 329 -10.45 10.88 -24.08
N PHE A 330 -10.98 9.84 -24.71
CA PHE A 330 -11.72 8.78 -24.03
C PHE A 330 -10.83 7.55 -23.83
N GLN A 331 -10.45 7.29 -22.60
CA GLN A 331 -9.59 6.15 -22.22
C GLN A 331 -10.44 4.96 -21.82
N VAL A 332 -9.97 3.77 -22.21
CA VAL A 332 -10.62 2.50 -21.89
C VAL A 332 -9.88 1.81 -20.76
N GLY A 333 -10.53 1.69 -19.61
CA GLY A 333 -9.99 1.00 -18.45
C GLY A 333 -10.05 -0.53 -18.57
N ARG A 334 -9.38 -1.22 -17.65
CA ARG A 334 -9.31 -2.68 -17.61
C ARG A 334 -10.68 -3.40 -17.54
N THR A 335 -11.68 -2.73 -17.00
CA THR A 335 -13.05 -3.24 -16.87
C THR A 335 -13.95 -2.80 -18.01
N GLY A 336 -13.37 -2.24 -19.09
CA GLY A 336 -14.10 -1.64 -20.20
C GLY A 336 -14.66 -0.25 -19.92
N ALA A 337 -14.50 0.29 -18.71
CA ALA A 337 -14.97 1.63 -18.36
C ALA A 337 -14.38 2.68 -19.30
N ILE A 338 -15.24 3.52 -19.89
CA ILE A 338 -14.83 4.65 -20.71
C ILE A 338 -14.71 5.88 -19.81
N THR A 339 -13.50 6.37 -19.66
CA THR A 339 -13.19 7.53 -18.82
C THR A 339 -12.81 8.71 -19.70
N PRO A 340 -13.57 9.81 -19.71
CA PRO A 340 -13.17 11.02 -20.39
C PRO A 340 -12.04 11.71 -19.62
N VAL A 341 -10.96 12.02 -20.33
CA VAL A 341 -9.77 12.71 -19.82
C VAL A 341 -9.61 14.02 -20.56
N ALA A 342 -9.74 15.11 -19.84
CA ALA A 342 -9.51 16.46 -20.34
C ALA A 342 -8.04 16.68 -20.67
N LYS A 343 -7.74 17.18 -21.85
CA LYS A 343 -6.44 17.73 -22.25
C LYS A 343 -6.46 19.23 -22.01
N LEU A 344 -5.60 19.69 -21.12
CA LEU A 344 -5.59 21.06 -20.63
C LEU A 344 -4.38 21.82 -21.15
N GLU A 345 -4.53 23.13 -21.29
CA GLU A 345 -3.36 24.00 -21.33
C GLU A 345 -2.55 23.78 -20.03
N PRO A 346 -1.23 23.49 -20.15
CA PRO A 346 -0.44 23.18 -18.95
C PRO A 346 -0.49 24.28 -17.90
N VAL A 347 -0.87 23.94 -16.68
CA VAL A 347 -0.96 24.88 -15.55
C VAL A 347 -0.32 24.30 -14.30
N PHE A 348 0.30 25.15 -13.50
CA PHE A 348 0.97 24.72 -12.28
C PHE A 348 -0.01 24.70 -11.10
N VAL A 349 -0.24 23.51 -10.52
CA VAL A 349 -1.19 23.31 -9.41
C VAL A 349 -0.58 22.42 -8.35
N ALA A 350 -0.58 22.85 -7.09
CA ALA A 350 -0.10 22.05 -5.96
C ALA A 350 1.27 21.40 -6.21
N GLY A 351 2.25 22.20 -6.68
CA GLY A 351 3.63 21.75 -6.87
C GLY A 351 3.90 20.93 -8.13
N VAL A 352 2.92 20.76 -9.04
CA VAL A 352 3.10 20.03 -10.32
C VAL A 352 2.46 20.76 -11.48
N THR A 353 3.01 20.55 -12.67
CA THR A 353 2.36 20.99 -13.91
C THR A 353 1.32 19.95 -14.34
N VAL A 354 0.07 20.38 -14.42
CA VAL A 354 -1.08 19.57 -14.83
C VAL A 354 -1.46 19.90 -16.27
N SER A 355 -1.45 18.88 -17.12
CA SER A 355 -1.91 18.94 -18.53
C SER A 355 -3.06 17.98 -18.82
N ASN A 356 -3.44 17.14 -17.86
CA ASN A 356 -4.56 16.21 -17.97
C ASN A 356 -5.34 16.18 -16.68
N ALA A 357 -6.66 16.13 -16.76
CA ALA A 357 -7.55 15.97 -15.61
C ALA A 357 -8.70 15.00 -15.94
N THR A 358 -9.23 14.31 -14.95
CA THR A 358 -10.39 13.44 -15.18
C THR A 358 -11.68 14.24 -15.24
N LEU A 359 -12.58 13.82 -16.15
CA LEU A 359 -13.98 14.22 -16.19
C LEU A 359 -14.90 13.09 -15.67
N HIS A 360 -14.32 12.06 -15.05
CA HIS A 360 -14.98 10.92 -14.43
C HIS A 360 -15.87 10.10 -15.38
N ASN A 361 -16.98 10.66 -15.89
CA ASN A 361 -17.96 9.98 -16.73
C ASN A 361 -18.80 10.97 -17.54
N GLY A 362 -19.76 10.47 -18.30
CA GLY A 362 -20.66 11.31 -19.13
C GLY A 362 -21.56 12.23 -18.28
N ASP A 363 -22.03 11.76 -17.13
CA ASP A 363 -22.89 12.56 -16.25
C ASP A 363 -22.17 13.82 -15.74
N GLU A 364 -20.88 13.70 -15.47
CA GLU A 364 -20.07 14.83 -15.03
C GLU A 364 -19.85 15.85 -16.14
N ILE A 365 -19.71 15.40 -17.40
CA ILE A 365 -19.66 16.28 -18.57
C ILE A 365 -20.97 17.07 -18.70
N GLU A 366 -22.11 16.40 -18.55
CA GLU A 366 -23.44 17.03 -18.59
C GLU A 366 -23.65 17.97 -17.39
N ARG A 367 -23.32 17.53 -16.18
CA ARG A 367 -23.44 18.34 -14.95
C ARG A 367 -22.65 19.63 -15.01
N LEU A 368 -21.42 19.57 -15.53
CA LEU A 368 -20.56 20.73 -15.71
C LEU A 368 -20.98 21.59 -16.91
N ASN A 369 -21.79 21.04 -17.81
CA ASN A 369 -22.10 21.66 -19.11
C ASN A 369 -20.83 22.18 -19.80
N ILE A 370 -19.79 21.35 -19.83
CA ILE A 370 -18.44 21.68 -20.29
C ILE A 370 -18.31 21.47 -21.80
N ALA A 371 -17.53 22.35 -22.43
CA ALA A 371 -17.22 22.27 -23.87
C ALA A 371 -15.71 22.47 -24.12
N ILE A 372 -15.22 21.91 -25.22
CA ILE A 372 -13.82 22.14 -25.65
C ILE A 372 -13.64 23.61 -25.97
N GLY A 373 -12.62 24.24 -25.40
CA GLY A 373 -12.35 25.67 -25.46
C GLY A 373 -12.75 26.43 -24.17
N ASP A 374 -13.48 25.79 -23.24
CA ASP A 374 -13.87 26.43 -21.99
C ASP A 374 -12.68 26.71 -21.09
N THR A 375 -12.78 27.82 -20.33
CA THR A 375 -11.95 28.05 -19.15
C THR A 375 -12.53 27.24 -17.99
N VAL A 376 -11.72 26.34 -17.44
CA VAL A 376 -12.12 25.40 -16.38
C VAL A 376 -11.35 25.62 -15.09
N VAL A 377 -12.01 25.32 -13.99
CA VAL A 377 -11.38 25.27 -12.66
C VAL A 377 -10.92 23.85 -12.41
N ILE A 378 -9.62 23.65 -12.27
CA ILE A 378 -9.06 22.36 -11.91
C ILE A 378 -8.67 22.34 -10.43
N ARG A 379 -8.81 21.19 -9.83
CA ARG A 379 -8.46 20.93 -8.43
C ARG A 379 -7.50 19.75 -8.34
N ARG A 380 -6.47 19.89 -7.51
CA ARG A 380 -5.63 18.79 -7.08
C ARG A 380 -5.60 18.72 -5.56
N ALA A 381 -6.09 17.63 -4.98
CA ALA A 381 -6.04 17.34 -3.55
C ALA A 381 -4.90 16.34 -3.28
N GLY A 382 -3.75 16.82 -2.79
CA GLY A 382 -2.58 15.99 -2.49
C GLY A 382 -2.16 15.14 -3.69
N ASP A 383 -2.02 13.83 -3.50
CA ASP A 383 -1.62 12.84 -4.52
C ASP A 383 -2.79 12.34 -5.40
N VAL A 384 -3.94 12.98 -5.31
CA VAL A 384 -5.14 12.61 -6.06
C VAL A 384 -5.01 13.06 -7.52
N ILE A 385 -5.60 12.28 -8.44
CA ILE A 385 -5.68 12.62 -9.88
C ILE A 385 -6.36 13.99 -10.02
N PRO A 386 -5.76 14.94 -10.77
CA PRO A 386 -6.39 16.23 -11.04
C PRO A 386 -7.77 16.07 -11.65
N GLN A 387 -8.74 16.86 -11.21
CA GLN A 387 -10.11 16.81 -11.70
C GLN A 387 -10.63 18.22 -12.02
N ILE A 388 -11.51 18.32 -13.00
CA ILE A 388 -12.23 19.54 -13.29
C ILE A 388 -13.43 19.62 -12.36
N ILE A 389 -13.57 20.74 -11.64
CA ILE A 389 -14.64 20.95 -10.65
C ILE A 389 -15.65 22.01 -11.07
N GLY A 390 -15.32 22.84 -12.04
CA GLY A 390 -16.16 23.93 -12.50
C GLY A 390 -15.75 24.47 -13.86
N VAL A 391 -16.65 25.22 -14.46
CA VAL A 391 -16.48 25.91 -15.74
C VAL A 391 -16.88 27.39 -15.58
N LEU A 392 -16.06 28.29 -16.11
CA LEU A 392 -16.40 29.72 -16.19
C LEU A 392 -17.15 29.99 -17.49
N HIS A 393 -18.47 29.77 -17.49
CA HIS A 393 -19.31 29.89 -18.69
C HIS A 393 -19.30 31.30 -19.27
N GLU A 394 -19.09 32.33 -18.46
CA GLU A 394 -18.94 33.72 -18.93
C GLU A 394 -17.68 33.97 -19.77
N ARG A 395 -16.71 33.02 -19.72
CA ARG A 395 -15.49 33.05 -20.54
C ARG A 395 -15.49 32.07 -21.68
N ARG A 396 -16.65 31.43 -21.98
CA ARG A 396 -16.77 30.48 -23.08
C ARG A 396 -16.58 31.19 -24.42
N PRO A 397 -15.65 30.75 -25.28
CA PRO A 397 -15.45 31.31 -26.58
C PRO A 397 -16.59 30.92 -27.53
N ASP A 398 -16.91 31.77 -28.51
CA ASP A 398 -17.99 31.52 -29.48
C ASP A 398 -17.76 30.24 -30.31
N ASN A 399 -16.53 29.79 -30.45
CA ASN A 399 -16.16 28.59 -31.21
C ASN A 399 -16.01 27.33 -30.31
N ALA A 400 -16.50 27.37 -29.08
CA ALA A 400 -16.49 26.21 -28.19
C ALA A 400 -17.25 25.02 -28.80
N LYS A 401 -16.68 23.81 -28.69
CA LYS A 401 -17.25 22.58 -29.27
C LYS A 401 -17.83 21.68 -28.19
N PRO A 402 -19.02 21.11 -28.37
CA PRO A 402 -19.58 20.15 -27.44
C PRO A 402 -18.68 18.89 -27.36
N ILE A 403 -18.60 18.31 -26.19
CA ILE A 403 -17.94 17.02 -25.98
C ILE A 403 -18.95 15.94 -26.35
N ILE A 404 -18.65 15.14 -27.37
CA ILE A 404 -19.53 14.06 -27.84
C ILE A 404 -18.94 12.75 -27.24
N PHE A 405 -19.74 12.09 -26.39
CA PHE A 405 -19.37 10.79 -25.87
C PHE A 405 -19.43 9.74 -26.99
N PRO A 406 -18.37 8.90 -27.15
CA PRO A 406 -18.33 7.97 -28.27
C PRO A 406 -19.37 6.85 -28.09
N THR A 407 -19.98 6.43 -29.21
CA THR A 407 -20.85 5.25 -29.26
C THR A 407 -20.09 3.95 -29.41
N ASN A 408 -18.87 4.03 -29.96
CA ASN A 408 -17.98 2.90 -30.18
C ASN A 408 -16.67 3.10 -29.45
N CYS A 409 -16.08 2.00 -29.00
CA CYS A 409 -14.82 1.97 -28.26
C CYS A 409 -13.66 2.53 -29.10
N PRO A 410 -12.90 3.52 -28.63
CA PRO A 410 -11.79 4.09 -29.40
C PRO A 410 -10.63 3.11 -29.62
N VAL A 411 -10.61 1.97 -28.92
CA VAL A 411 -9.53 0.97 -29.03
C VAL A 411 -9.90 -0.20 -29.93
N CYS A 412 -11.16 -0.68 -29.89
CA CYS A 412 -11.55 -1.92 -30.58
C CYS A 412 -12.81 -1.79 -31.41
N ASP A 413 -13.39 -0.60 -31.51
CA ASP A 413 -14.62 -0.28 -32.22
C ASP A 413 -15.88 -1.06 -31.79
N SER A 414 -15.79 -1.85 -30.71
CA SER A 414 -16.98 -2.50 -30.14
C SER A 414 -17.92 -1.47 -29.54
N GLN A 415 -19.22 -1.78 -29.53
CA GLN A 415 -20.22 -0.89 -28.97
C GLN A 415 -19.93 -0.51 -27.52
N ILE A 416 -20.19 0.76 -27.19
CA ILE A 416 -20.19 1.24 -25.81
C ILE A 416 -21.63 1.20 -25.31
N ILE A 417 -21.86 0.55 -24.18
CA ILE A 417 -23.18 0.50 -23.54
C ILE A 417 -23.09 1.11 -22.13
N ARG A 418 -24.18 1.73 -21.72
CA ARG A 418 -24.41 2.18 -20.35
C ARG A 418 -25.63 1.45 -19.82
N ILE A 419 -25.46 0.74 -18.71
CA ILE A 419 -26.55 0.04 -18.06
C ILE A 419 -27.37 1.05 -17.28
N GLU A 420 -28.68 0.94 -17.32
CA GLU A 420 -29.58 1.80 -16.55
C GLU A 420 -29.25 1.72 -15.04
N GLY A 421 -29.08 2.91 -14.41
CA GLY A 421 -28.64 3.03 -13.02
C GLY A 421 -27.11 3.02 -12.81
N GLU A 422 -26.30 2.73 -13.84
CA GLU A 422 -24.83 2.88 -13.75
C GLU A 422 -24.37 4.22 -14.33
N ALA A 423 -23.48 4.93 -13.61
CA ALA A 423 -22.89 6.18 -14.08
C ALA A 423 -21.81 5.98 -15.16
N VAL A 424 -21.31 4.75 -15.34
CA VAL A 424 -20.15 4.45 -16.17
C VAL A 424 -20.56 3.70 -17.44
N ALA A 425 -20.31 4.30 -18.61
CA ALA A 425 -20.42 3.64 -19.91
C ALA A 425 -19.23 2.69 -20.13
N ARG A 426 -19.47 1.55 -20.83
CA ARG A 426 -18.47 0.49 -20.98
C ARG A 426 -18.40 -0.07 -22.39
N CYS A 427 -17.16 -0.38 -22.79
CA CYS A 427 -16.90 -1.17 -23.98
C CYS A 427 -17.34 -2.62 -23.78
N THR A 428 -18.09 -3.16 -24.73
CA THR A 428 -18.55 -4.57 -24.72
C THR A 428 -17.51 -5.56 -25.23
N GLY A 429 -16.38 -5.09 -25.77
CA GLY A 429 -15.36 -5.93 -26.43
C GLY A 429 -14.60 -6.89 -25.51
N GLY A 430 -14.75 -6.80 -24.17
CA GLY A 430 -14.16 -7.74 -23.20
C GLY A 430 -12.68 -8.02 -23.48
N LEU A 431 -12.29 -9.31 -23.49
CA LEU A 431 -10.93 -9.75 -23.83
C LEU A 431 -10.52 -9.46 -25.28
N PHE A 432 -11.47 -9.23 -26.16
CA PHE A 432 -11.20 -8.83 -27.54
C PHE A 432 -10.62 -7.42 -27.64
N CYS A 433 -11.04 -6.51 -26.77
CA CYS A 433 -10.49 -5.16 -26.69
C CYS A 433 -9.05 -5.17 -26.17
N ALA A 434 -8.09 -4.66 -26.94
CA ALA A 434 -6.67 -4.65 -26.56
C ALA A 434 -6.41 -3.96 -25.21
N ALA A 435 -7.15 -2.90 -24.87
CA ALA A 435 -7.03 -2.22 -23.58
C ALA A 435 -7.50 -3.08 -22.40
N GLN A 436 -8.60 -3.81 -22.56
CA GLN A 436 -9.14 -4.72 -21.55
C GLN A 436 -8.28 -5.99 -21.44
N ARG A 437 -7.84 -6.53 -22.58
CA ARG A 437 -7.00 -7.71 -22.68
C ARG A 437 -5.71 -7.59 -21.86
N LYS A 438 -4.98 -6.48 -22.01
CA LYS A 438 -3.76 -6.25 -21.25
C LYS A 438 -3.99 -6.34 -19.73
N GLU A 439 -5.01 -5.65 -19.24
CA GLU A 439 -5.31 -5.65 -17.81
C GLU A 439 -5.91 -6.97 -17.32
N ALA A 440 -6.74 -7.63 -18.13
CA ALA A 440 -7.25 -8.96 -17.81
C ALA A 440 -6.12 -10.00 -17.72
N LEU A 441 -5.14 -9.94 -18.64
CA LEU A 441 -3.96 -10.81 -18.61
C LEU A 441 -3.04 -10.49 -17.41
N LYS A 442 -2.83 -9.21 -17.08
CA LYS A 442 -2.11 -8.80 -15.87
C LYS A 442 -2.81 -9.30 -14.60
N HIS A 443 -4.13 -9.23 -14.56
CA HIS A 443 -4.92 -9.79 -13.47
C HIS A 443 -4.73 -11.31 -13.39
N PHE A 444 -4.87 -12.01 -14.52
CA PHE A 444 -4.75 -13.46 -14.61
C PHE A 444 -3.39 -13.98 -14.06
N VAL A 445 -2.28 -13.33 -14.43
CA VAL A 445 -0.94 -13.72 -13.96
C VAL A 445 -0.60 -13.27 -12.55
N SER A 446 -1.42 -12.39 -11.96
CA SER A 446 -1.14 -11.78 -10.66
C SER A 446 -1.03 -12.80 -9.53
N ARG A 447 -0.31 -12.43 -8.45
CA ARG A 447 -0.05 -13.27 -7.28
C ARG A 447 -1.30 -13.85 -6.62
N LYS A 448 -2.39 -13.10 -6.63
CA LYS A 448 -3.68 -13.52 -6.04
C LYS A 448 -4.50 -14.41 -6.96
N ALA A 449 -4.24 -14.35 -8.26
CA ALA A 449 -4.84 -15.18 -9.29
C ALA A 449 -3.98 -16.42 -9.58
N MET A 450 -3.40 -16.57 -10.77
CA MET A 450 -2.62 -17.75 -11.14
C MET A 450 -1.18 -17.73 -10.59
N ASP A 451 -0.67 -16.62 -10.06
CA ASP A 451 0.65 -16.47 -9.43
C ASP A 451 1.82 -16.86 -10.34
N ILE A 452 1.90 -16.24 -11.49
CA ILE A 452 2.89 -16.58 -12.50
C ILE A 452 4.09 -15.63 -12.39
N ASP A 453 5.09 -16.04 -11.62
CA ASP A 453 6.32 -15.28 -11.45
C ASP A 453 7.09 -15.12 -12.77
N GLY A 454 7.72 -13.96 -12.96
CA GLY A 454 8.49 -13.64 -14.17
C GLY A 454 7.62 -13.20 -15.36
N VAL A 455 6.29 -13.33 -15.28
CA VAL A 455 5.35 -12.82 -16.29
C VAL A 455 4.68 -11.56 -15.77
N GLY A 456 5.45 -10.48 -15.65
CA GLY A 456 4.97 -9.19 -15.16
C GLY A 456 4.27 -8.32 -16.21
N GLY A 457 3.70 -7.19 -15.78
CA GLY A 457 2.91 -6.30 -16.63
C GLY A 457 3.60 -5.84 -17.91
N LYS A 458 4.91 -5.54 -17.85
CA LYS A 458 5.69 -5.13 -19.05
C LYS A 458 5.84 -6.24 -20.07
N LEU A 459 5.96 -7.50 -19.63
CA LEU A 459 6.01 -8.65 -20.53
C LEU A 459 4.65 -8.87 -21.19
N ILE A 460 3.57 -8.80 -20.41
CA ILE A 460 2.19 -8.87 -20.94
C ILE A 460 1.95 -7.78 -21.98
N GLU A 461 2.37 -6.55 -21.74
CA GLU A 461 2.23 -5.46 -22.70
C GLU A 461 2.95 -5.77 -24.02
N GLN A 462 4.21 -6.23 -23.96
CA GLN A 462 4.96 -6.60 -25.16
C GLN A 462 4.30 -7.76 -25.92
N LEU A 463 3.83 -8.78 -25.21
CA LEU A 463 3.18 -9.94 -25.82
C LEU A 463 1.87 -9.56 -26.54
N VAL A 464 1.07 -8.71 -25.92
CA VAL A 464 -0.20 -8.22 -26.52
C VAL A 464 0.06 -7.27 -27.67
N ASP A 465 0.99 -6.30 -27.50
CA ASP A 465 1.28 -5.29 -28.55
C ASP A 465 1.92 -5.92 -29.80
N ARG A 466 2.59 -7.06 -29.66
CA ARG A 466 3.14 -7.82 -30.79
C ARG A 466 2.19 -8.92 -31.28
N GLU A 467 0.95 -8.94 -30.81
CA GLU A 467 -0.10 -9.90 -31.16
C GLU A 467 0.31 -11.37 -30.94
N LEU A 468 1.22 -11.63 -29.98
CA LEU A 468 1.69 -12.98 -29.65
C LEU A 468 0.73 -13.75 -28.75
N ILE A 469 -0.10 -13.02 -27.98
CA ILE A 469 -1.14 -13.59 -27.12
C ILE A 469 -2.44 -12.80 -27.26
N HIS A 470 -3.56 -13.52 -27.31
CA HIS A 470 -4.92 -12.96 -27.39
C HIS A 470 -5.78 -13.37 -26.21
N THR A 471 -5.51 -14.50 -25.60
CA THR A 471 -6.23 -15.07 -24.46
C THR A 471 -5.26 -15.51 -23.36
N PRO A 472 -5.72 -15.72 -22.13
CA PRO A 472 -4.88 -16.31 -21.08
C PRO A 472 -4.31 -17.68 -21.43
N ALA A 473 -5.03 -18.46 -22.26
CA ALA A 473 -4.58 -19.79 -22.69
C ALA A 473 -3.31 -19.71 -23.57
N ASP A 474 -3.14 -18.62 -24.34
CA ASP A 474 -1.97 -18.45 -25.20
C ASP A 474 -0.67 -18.28 -24.40
N LEU A 475 -0.74 -17.87 -23.15
CA LEU A 475 0.43 -17.80 -22.25
C LEU A 475 1.09 -19.19 -22.10
N PHE A 476 0.29 -20.25 -22.03
CA PHE A 476 0.76 -21.62 -21.89
C PHE A 476 1.25 -22.27 -23.19
N LYS A 477 1.10 -21.56 -24.33
CA LYS A 477 1.60 -21.95 -25.65
C LYS A 477 2.94 -21.27 -26.00
N LEU A 478 3.44 -20.37 -25.14
CA LEU A 478 4.69 -19.66 -25.36
C LEU A 478 5.89 -20.61 -25.29
N ASP A 479 6.89 -20.34 -26.13
CA ASP A 479 8.15 -21.07 -26.17
C ASP A 479 9.36 -20.16 -25.85
N LEU A 480 10.51 -20.80 -25.62
CA LEU A 480 11.76 -20.11 -25.30
C LEU A 480 12.20 -19.16 -26.43
N THR A 481 11.99 -19.56 -27.67
CA THR A 481 12.40 -18.79 -28.86
C THR A 481 11.60 -17.49 -28.95
N THR A 482 10.30 -17.55 -28.71
CA THR A 482 9.41 -16.40 -28.70
C THR A 482 9.77 -15.42 -27.58
N LEU A 483 9.95 -15.93 -26.36
CA LEU A 483 10.28 -15.08 -25.20
C LEU A 483 11.64 -14.40 -25.33
N THR A 484 12.66 -15.09 -25.80
CA THR A 484 14.02 -14.53 -25.93
C THR A 484 14.14 -13.42 -27.00
N ARG A 485 13.14 -13.28 -27.89
CA ARG A 485 13.08 -12.18 -28.87
C ARG A 485 12.47 -10.88 -28.30
N LEU A 486 11.95 -10.94 -27.07
CA LEU A 486 11.35 -9.78 -26.42
C LEU A 486 12.41 -8.90 -25.75
N GLU A 487 12.10 -7.62 -25.62
CA GLU A 487 13.03 -6.68 -25.00
C GLU A 487 13.29 -7.04 -23.54
N ARG A 488 14.55 -7.00 -23.14
CA ARG A 488 15.03 -7.32 -21.78
C ARG A 488 14.71 -8.73 -21.30
N MET A 489 14.47 -9.66 -22.23
CA MET A 489 14.19 -11.07 -21.92
C MET A 489 15.40 -11.94 -22.34
N GLY A 490 16.32 -12.18 -21.41
CA GLY A 490 17.43 -13.11 -21.59
C GLY A 490 16.97 -14.57 -21.45
N VAL A 491 17.77 -15.52 -21.92
CA VAL A 491 17.47 -16.97 -21.90
C VAL A 491 17.04 -17.44 -20.51
N LYS A 492 17.81 -17.09 -19.46
CA LYS A 492 17.49 -17.48 -18.07
C LYS A 492 16.16 -16.91 -17.57
N SER A 493 15.82 -15.67 -17.94
CA SER A 493 14.53 -15.06 -17.57
C SER A 493 13.37 -15.71 -18.30
N ALA A 494 13.56 -16.06 -19.57
CA ALA A 494 12.57 -16.78 -20.37
C ALA A 494 12.32 -18.20 -19.84
N GLU A 495 13.38 -18.94 -19.48
CA GLU A 495 13.27 -20.26 -18.84
C GLU A 495 12.53 -20.18 -17.51
N ASN A 496 12.84 -19.18 -16.67
CA ASN A 496 12.14 -18.98 -15.40
C ASN A 496 10.64 -18.69 -15.62
N ALA A 497 10.29 -17.84 -16.59
CA ALA A 497 8.91 -17.56 -16.94
C ALA A 497 8.15 -18.81 -17.42
N LEU A 498 8.77 -19.63 -18.30
CA LEU A 498 8.18 -20.89 -18.76
C LEU A 498 7.99 -21.90 -17.62
N ASN A 499 8.96 -22.01 -16.73
CA ASN A 499 8.86 -22.87 -15.55
C ASN A 499 7.74 -22.40 -14.61
N SER A 500 7.55 -21.09 -14.46
CA SER A 500 6.45 -20.52 -13.65
C SER A 500 5.09 -20.76 -14.29
N LEU A 501 4.98 -20.64 -15.61
CA LEU A 501 3.78 -20.99 -16.38
C LEU A 501 3.43 -22.47 -16.17
N GLU A 502 4.40 -23.38 -16.27
CA GLU A 502 4.16 -24.81 -16.07
C GLU A 502 3.68 -25.13 -14.65
N LYS A 503 4.29 -24.50 -13.62
CA LYS A 503 3.86 -24.64 -12.23
C LYS A 503 2.44 -24.10 -12.00
N ALA A 504 2.07 -23.01 -12.66
CA ALA A 504 0.77 -22.35 -12.51
C ALA A 504 -0.38 -23.20 -13.08
N LYS A 505 -0.13 -24.21 -13.90
CA LYS A 505 -1.15 -25.15 -14.36
C LYS A 505 -1.80 -25.91 -13.21
N SER A 506 -1.06 -26.19 -12.14
CA SER A 506 -1.60 -26.77 -10.90
C SER A 506 -2.03 -25.63 -9.95
N THR A 507 -3.32 -25.42 -9.80
CA THR A 507 -3.90 -24.33 -9.01
C THR A 507 -5.05 -24.83 -8.12
N THR A 508 -5.90 -23.95 -7.61
CA THR A 508 -7.16 -24.29 -6.93
C THR A 508 -8.34 -23.76 -7.73
N LEU A 509 -9.49 -24.41 -7.65
CA LEU A 509 -10.72 -23.96 -8.32
C LEU A 509 -11.05 -22.50 -7.95
N ALA A 510 -10.89 -22.11 -6.69
CA ALA A 510 -11.14 -20.75 -6.22
C ALA A 510 -10.21 -19.72 -6.89
N ARG A 511 -8.91 -20.02 -6.98
CA ARG A 511 -7.94 -19.14 -7.65
C ARG A 511 -8.20 -19.06 -9.16
N PHE A 512 -8.56 -20.17 -9.76
CA PHE A 512 -8.93 -20.20 -11.17
C PHE A 512 -10.17 -19.33 -11.45
N ILE A 513 -11.25 -19.48 -10.68
CA ILE A 513 -12.45 -18.63 -10.80
C ILE A 513 -12.10 -17.16 -10.63
N PHE A 514 -11.27 -16.82 -9.64
CA PHE A 514 -10.82 -15.45 -9.45
C PHE A 514 -9.98 -14.93 -10.63
N ALA A 515 -9.10 -15.78 -11.17
CA ALA A 515 -8.24 -15.45 -12.30
C ALA A 515 -9.01 -15.17 -13.60
N LEU A 516 -10.19 -15.75 -13.79
CA LEU A 516 -11.06 -15.45 -14.93
C LEU A 516 -11.51 -13.98 -14.97
N GLY A 517 -11.39 -13.26 -13.86
CA GLY A 517 -11.69 -11.84 -13.79
C GLY A 517 -13.18 -11.51 -13.98
N ILE A 518 -14.07 -12.42 -13.59
CA ILE A 518 -15.52 -12.19 -13.60
C ILE A 518 -15.81 -10.97 -12.73
N ARG A 519 -16.51 -10.01 -13.29
CA ARG A 519 -16.80 -8.74 -12.62
C ARG A 519 -17.55 -8.95 -11.32
N GLU A 520 -17.22 -8.20 -10.27
CA GLU A 520 -17.73 -8.29 -8.89
C GLU A 520 -17.41 -9.62 -8.17
N VAL A 521 -16.67 -10.52 -8.81
CA VAL A 521 -16.18 -11.75 -8.17
C VAL A 521 -14.79 -11.51 -7.61
N GLY A 522 -14.72 -11.24 -6.31
CA GLY A 522 -13.46 -11.12 -5.55
C GLY A 522 -12.92 -12.48 -5.09
N GLU A 523 -11.74 -12.48 -4.42
CA GLU A 523 -11.13 -13.70 -3.87
C GLU A 523 -12.07 -14.48 -2.95
N ALA A 524 -12.79 -13.77 -2.03
CA ALA A 524 -13.72 -14.39 -1.11
C ALA A 524 -14.93 -14.99 -1.83
N THR A 525 -15.51 -14.25 -2.79
CA THR A 525 -16.63 -14.74 -3.60
C THR A 525 -16.22 -15.95 -4.45
N ALA A 526 -15.03 -15.92 -5.06
CA ALA A 526 -14.51 -17.04 -5.83
C ALA A 526 -14.31 -18.29 -4.95
N LEU A 527 -13.84 -18.12 -3.72
CA LEU A 527 -13.73 -19.22 -2.75
C LEU A 527 -15.11 -19.77 -2.36
N ASN A 528 -16.08 -18.90 -2.11
CA ASN A 528 -17.45 -19.33 -1.79
C ASN A 528 -18.10 -20.09 -2.94
N LEU A 529 -17.91 -19.63 -4.20
CA LEU A 529 -18.36 -20.33 -5.40
C LEU A 529 -17.70 -21.70 -5.55
N ALA A 530 -16.38 -21.78 -5.37
CA ALA A 530 -15.65 -23.05 -5.46
C ALA A 530 -16.11 -24.07 -4.39
N ASN A 531 -16.34 -23.60 -3.17
CA ASN A 531 -16.80 -24.45 -2.07
C ASN A 531 -18.26 -24.92 -2.26
N HIS A 532 -19.11 -24.08 -2.84
CA HIS A 532 -20.52 -24.39 -3.06
C HIS A 532 -20.70 -25.37 -4.22
N PHE A 533 -20.15 -25.04 -5.39
CA PHE A 533 -20.34 -25.84 -6.60
C PHE A 533 -19.37 -27.01 -6.73
N LYS A 534 -18.21 -26.96 -6.04
CA LYS A 534 -17.17 -28.03 -6.00
C LYS A 534 -16.52 -28.33 -7.34
N THR A 535 -17.21 -28.18 -8.45
CA THR A 535 -16.72 -28.39 -9.80
C THR A 535 -16.99 -27.19 -10.69
N LEU A 536 -16.17 -27.00 -11.72
CA LEU A 536 -16.37 -25.93 -12.68
C LEU A 536 -17.63 -26.11 -13.52
N ASP A 537 -17.95 -27.36 -13.88
CA ASP A 537 -19.14 -27.67 -14.68
C ASP A 537 -20.43 -27.32 -13.91
N ALA A 538 -20.51 -27.64 -12.63
CA ALA A 538 -21.66 -27.26 -11.81
C ALA A 538 -21.82 -25.71 -11.74
N LEU A 539 -20.72 -24.96 -11.65
CA LEU A 539 -20.77 -23.50 -11.67
C LEU A 539 -21.17 -22.97 -13.06
N LYS A 540 -20.67 -23.58 -14.14
CA LYS A 540 -21.00 -23.20 -15.52
C LYS A 540 -22.49 -23.38 -15.82
N ASP A 541 -23.08 -24.47 -15.32
CA ASP A 541 -24.48 -24.83 -15.60
C ASP A 541 -25.48 -24.19 -14.64
N ALA A 542 -25.00 -23.56 -13.55
CA ALA A 542 -25.83 -22.94 -12.52
C ALA A 542 -26.79 -21.87 -13.07
N ASN A 543 -28.00 -21.85 -12.54
CA ASN A 543 -28.98 -20.81 -12.80
C ASN A 543 -28.86 -19.65 -11.80
N LEU A 544 -29.63 -18.57 -12.00
CA LEU A 544 -29.55 -17.37 -11.15
C LEU A 544 -29.94 -17.64 -9.69
N GLU A 545 -30.90 -18.51 -9.46
CA GLU A 545 -31.38 -18.83 -8.11
C GLU A 545 -30.31 -19.63 -7.35
N GLU A 546 -29.70 -20.60 -7.98
CA GLU A 546 -28.57 -21.37 -7.42
C GLU A 546 -27.36 -20.50 -7.10
N LEU A 547 -27.02 -19.56 -7.98
CA LEU A 547 -25.92 -18.61 -7.76
C LEU A 547 -26.19 -17.71 -6.55
N GLN A 548 -27.44 -17.28 -6.34
CA GLN A 548 -27.82 -16.43 -5.20
C GLN A 548 -27.83 -17.19 -3.85
N GLN A 549 -27.79 -18.52 -3.85
CA GLN A 549 -27.64 -19.30 -2.62
C GLN A 549 -26.21 -19.26 -2.06
N VAL A 550 -25.25 -18.85 -2.88
CA VAL A 550 -23.84 -18.73 -2.46
C VAL A 550 -23.66 -17.50 -1.56
N SER A 551 -22.96 -17.67 -0.45
CA SER A 551 -22.65 -16.56 0.46
C SER A 551 -21.93 -15.43 -0.27
N ASP A 552 -22.30 -14.18 -0.01
CA ASP A 552 -21.78 -12.94 -0.63
C ASP A 552 -22.09 -12.80 -2.13
N VAL A 553 -23.04 -13.59 -2.68
CA VAL A 553 -23.53 -13.47 -4.06
C VAL A 553 -24.95 -12.91 -4.06
N GLY A 554 -25.06 -11.60 -4.26
CA GLY A 554 -26.34 -10.94 -4.49
C GLY A 554 -26.77 -11.01 -5.95
N GLU A 555 -27.96 -10.48 -6.27
CA GLU A 555 -28.55 -10.49 -7.61
C GLU A 555 -27.61 -9.95 -8.70
N VAL A 556 -26.90 -8.84 -8.42
CA VAL A 556 -25.96 -8.22 -9.37
C VAL A 556 -24.79 -9.16 -9.69
N VAL A 557 -24.19 -9.76 -8.67
CA VAL A 557 -23.05 -10.68 -8.84
C VAL A 557 -23.50 -11.97 -9.53
N ALA A 558 -24.65 -12.53 -9.14
CA ALA A 558 -25.22 -13.69 -9.79
C ALA A 558 -25.46 -13.47 -11.29
N ASN A 559 -26.04 -12.33 -11.67
CA ASN A 559 -26.22 -11.96 -13.08
C ASN A 559 -24.88 -11.85 -13.84
N ARG A 560 -23.81 -11.30 -13.24
CA ARG A 560 -22.48 -11.21 -13.86
C ARG A 560 -21.87 -12.59 -14.11
N ILE A 561 -21.98 -13.50 -13.14
CA ILE A 561 -21.51 -14.89 -13.27
C ILE A 561 -22.30 -15.62 -14.34
N PHE A 562 -23.64 -15.48 -14.31
CA PHE A 562 -24.53 -16.13 -15.27
C PHE A 562 -24.24 -15.69 -16.71
N ILE A 563 -24.12 -14.38 -16.95
CA ILE A 563 -23.80 -13.82 -18.28
C ILE A 563 -22.41 -14.30 -18.73
N PHE A 564 -21.41 -14.30 -17.86
CA PHE A 564 -20.06 -14.75 -18.19
C PHE A 564 -20.07 -16.17 -18.80
N TRP A 565 -20.82 -17.10 -18.21
CA TRP A 565 -20.90 -18.49 -18.67
C TRP A 565 -21.84 -18.72 -19.86
N ARG A 566 -22.64 -17.73 -20.26
CA ARG A 566 -23.48 -17.79 -21.49
C ARG A 566 -22.79 -17.14 -22.69
N GLU A 567 -21.68 -16.45 -22.48
CA GLU A 567 -20.87 -15.91 -23.54
C GLU A 567 -19.95 -17.01 -24.14
N ALA A 568 -20.21 -17.42 -25.40
CA ALA A 568 -19.48 -18.49 -26.07
C ALA A 568 -17.95 -18.27 -26.09
N HIS A 569 -17.51 -17.00 -26.20
CA HIS A 569 -16.11 -16.65 -26.20
C HIS A 569 -15.44 -16.94 -24.85
N ASN A 570 -16.09 -16.62 -23.73
CA ASN A 570 -15.57 -16.88 -22.40
C ASN A 570 -15.45 -18.39 -22.12
N VAL A 571 -16.47 -19.15 -22.54
CA VAL A 571 -16.47 -20.62 -22.44
C VAL A 571 -15.28 -21.21 -23.24
N ALA A 572 -15.10 -20.75 -24.48
CA ALA A 572 -13.99 -21.22 -25.32
C ALA A 572 -12.61 -20.94 -24.71
N VAL A 573 -12.42 -19.77 -24.09
CA VAL A 573 -11.17 -19.44 -23.38
C VAL A 573 -10.94 -20.36 -22.18
N VAL A 574 -11.97 -20.66 -21.42
CA VAL A 574 -11.88 -21.58 -20.25
C VAL A 574 -11.57 -23.01 -20.73
N GLU A 575 -12.22 -23.49 -21.76
CA GLU A 575 -11.97 -24.80 -22.36
C GLU A 575 -10.54 -24.92 -22.91
N ASP A 576 -10.02 -23.86 -23.57
CA ASP A 576 -8.62 -23.83 -24.03
C ASP A 576 -7.65 -23.84 -22.85
N LEU A 577 -7.89 -23.10 -21.77
CA LEU A 577 -7.07 -23.14 -20.55
C LEU A 577 -6.98 -24.58 -19.97
N ILE A 578 -8.09 -25.28 -19.90
CA ILE A 578 -8.13 -26.68 -19.46
C ILE A 578 -7.38 -27.57 -20.44
N ALA A 579 -7.55 -27.37 -21.76
CA ALA A 579 -6.83 -28.11 -22.80
C ALA A 579 -5.31 -27.87 -22.74
N GLN A 580 -4.84 -26.70 -22.29
CA GLN A 580 -3.43 -26.40 -22.04
C GLN A 580 -2.90 -27.05 -20.75
N GLY A 581 -3.72 -27.78 -20.01
CA GLY A 581 -3.33 -28.55 -18.83
C GLY A 581 -3.55 -27.81 -17.49
N VAL A 582 -4.28 -26.72 -17.47
CA VAL A 582 -4.67 -26.08 -16.20
C VAL A 582 -5.64 -27.01 -15.46
N HIS A 583 -5.33 -27.34 -14.22
CA HIS A 583 -6.07 -28.28 -13.40
C HIS A 583 -6.01 -27.92 -11.91
N TRP A 584 -6.89 -28.48 -11.14
CA TRP A 584 -6.93 -28.37 -9.66
C TRP A 584 -7.37 -29.70 -9.05
N GLU A 585 -6.95 -29.92 -7.81
CA GLU A 585 -7.46 -31.05 -7.04
C GLU A 585 -8.95 -30.86 -6.79
N THR A 586 -9.70 -31.97 -6.89
CA THR A 586 -11.13 -31.96 -6.57
C THR A 586 -11.31 -31.44 -5.16
N VAL A 587 -12.18 -30.45 -4.96
CA VAL A 587 -12.53 -29.98 -3.62
C VAL A 587 -13.27 -31.14 -2.91
N GLU A 588 -12.52 -32.03 -2.30
CA GLU A 588 -13.07 -32.99 -1.35
C GLU A 588 -13.54 -32.19 -0.13
N VAL A 589 -14.80 -31.77 -0.15
CA VAL A 589 -15.47 -31.51 1.10
C VAL A 589 -15.61 -32.88 1.73
N LYS A 590 -14.75 -33.22 2.69
CA LYS A 590 -15.11 -34.24 3.68
C LYS A 590 -16.48 -33.83 4.14
N GLU A 591 -17.52 -34.62 3.84
CA GLU A 591 -18.85 -34.39 4.39
C GLU A 591 -18.60 -34.15 5.86
N ALA A 592 -18.94 -32.96 6.32
CA ALA A 592 -18.74 -32.58 7.69
C ALA A 592 -19.62 -33.56 8.50
N SER A 593 -18.98 -34.65 8.96
CA SER A 593 -19.55 -35.40 10.10
C SER A 593 -20.02 -34.36 11.08
N GLU A 594 -21.15 -34.55 11.73
CA GLU A 594 -21.73 -33.66 12.74
C GLU A 594 -20.60 -33.10 13.63
N ASN A 595 -20.02 -31.97 13.23
CA ASN A 595 -19.01 -31.32 14.02
C ASN A 595 -19.64 -30.17 14.81
N LEU A 596 -19.07 -29.90 15.97
CA LEU A 596 -19.57 -28.91 16.92
C LEU A 596 -19.69 -27.50 16.35
N PHE A 597 -18.92 -27.18 15.28
CA PHE A 597 -18.72 -25.81 14.76
C PHE A 597 -19.57 -25.49 13.51
N LYS A 598 -20.25 -26.49 12.94
CA LYS A 598 -21.07 -26.30 11.74
C LYS A 598 -22.19 -25.30 12.00
N ASP A 599 -22.29 -24.28 11.15
CA ASP A 599 -23.27 -23.18 11.23
C ASP A 599 -23.16 -22.31 12.51
N LYS A 600 -22.04 -22.44 13.28
CA LYS A 600 -21.81 -21.71 14.53
C LYS A 600 -20.96 -20.47 14.32
N THR A 601 -21.27 -19.41 15.07
CA THR A 601 -20.45 -18.21 15.10
C THR A 601 -19.35 -18.36 16.17
N VAL A 602 -18.09 -18.36 15.74
CA VAL A 602 -16.93 -18.58 16.60
C VAL A 602 -16.03 -17.33 16.64
N VAL A 603 -15.52 -17.00 17.81
CA VAL A 603 -14.54 -15.90 17.98
C VAL A 603 -13.23 -16.45 18.52
N LEU A 604 -12.12 -16.08 17.91
CA LEU A 604 -10.78 -16.38 18.38
C LEU A 604 -10.24 -15.23 19.24
N THR A 605 -9.69 -15.52 20.42
CA THR A 605 -9.09 -14.52 21.32
C THR A 605 -7.80 -15.07 21.96
N GLY A 606 -6.88 -14.18 22.35
CA GLY A 606 -5.58 -14.59 22.87
C GLY A 606 -4.60 -15.08 21.81
N ALA A 607 -3.41 -15.48 22.24
CA ALA A 607 -2.38 -16.10 21.40
C ALA A 607 -2.55 -17.61 21.40
N LEU A 608 -2.75 -18.20 20.21
CA LEU A 608 -2.73 -19.64 20.04
C LEU A 608 -1.28 -20.10 19.94
N THR A 609 -0.95 -21.18 20.65
CA THR A 609 0.43 -21.67 20.80
C THR A 609 0.76 -22.84 19.90
N GLN A 610 -0.23 -23.65 19.53
CA GLN A 610 -0.06 -24.86 18.73
C GLN A 610 -0.38 -24.65 17.25
N MET A 611 -1.11 -23.57 16.91
CA MET A 611 -1.38 -23.20 15.51
C MET A 611 -1.47 -21.68 15.32
N GLY A 612 -1.18 -21.22 14.11
CA GLY A 612 -1.34 -19.80 13.76
C GLY A 612 -2.81 -19.37 13.76
N ARG A 613 -3.11 -18.14 14.22
CA ARG A 613 -4.49 -17.60 14.26
C ARG A 613 -5.20 -17.67 12.89
N ASN A 614 -4.46 -17.45 11.79
CA ASN A 614 -5.01 -17.55 10.44
C ASN A 614 -5.30 -19.01 10.04
N GLU A 615 -4.49 -19.93 10.53
CA GLU A 615 -4.66 -21.36 10.34
C GLU A 615 -5.90 -21.86 11.11
N ALA A 616 -6.04 -21.48 12.37
CA ALA A 616 -7.24 -21.77 13.17
C ALA A 616 -8.51 -21.20 12.53
N LYS A 617 -8.43 -19.99 11.98
CA LYS A 617 -9.55 -19.37 11.26
C LYS A 617 -9.93 -20.14 10.01
N ALA A 618 -8.95 -20.53 9.19
CA ALA A 618 -9.17 -21.30 7.97
C ALA A 618 -9.80 -22.67 8.29
N LEU A 619 -9.31 -23.33 9.35
CA LEU A 619 -9.80 -24.61 9.78
C LEU A 619 -11.26 -24.54 10.29
N LEU A 620 -11.60 -23.52 11.10
CA LEU A 620 -12.99 -23.28 11.54
C LEU A 620 -13.91 -23.02 10.35
N GLN A 621 -13.46 -22.27 9.35
CA GLN A 621 -14.23 -22.03 8.13
C GLN A 621 -14.42 -23.32 7.32
N GLN A 622 -13.41 -24.20 7.24
CA GLN A 622 -13.53 -25.54 6.63
C GLN A 622 -14.53 -26.43 7.38
N LEU A 623 -14.64 -26.27 8.71
CA LEU A 623 -15.61 -26.96 9.55
C LEU A 623 -17.03 -26.35 9.48
N GLY A 624 -17.25 -25.34 8.64
CA GLY A 624 -18.54 -24.68 8.43
C GLY A 624 -18.86 -23.60 9.46
N ALA A 625 -17.89 -23.14 10.26
CA ALA A 625 -18.11 -22.08 11.23
C ALA A 625 -18.01 -20.68 10.60
N LYS A 626 -18.80 -19.74 11.12
CA LYS A 626 -18.66 -18.31 10.84
C LYS A 626 -17.71 -17.67 11.85
N VAL A 627 -16.50 -17.30 11.42
CA VAL A 627 -15.51 -16.68 12.31
C VAL A 627 -15.70 -15.18 12.39
N SER A 628 -16.04 -14.67 13.59
CA SER A 628 -16.27 -13.25 13.87
C SER A 628 -15.08 -12.60 14.58
N GLY A 629 -14.86 -11.31 14.33
CA GLY A 629 -13.81 -10.51 15.01
C GLY A 629 -14.21 -10.01 16.41
N SER A 630 -15.51 -10.04 16.78
CA SER A 630 -16.03 -9.51 18.05
C SER A 630 -17.03 -10.45 18.68
N VAL A 631 -17.08 -10.46 20.03
CA VAL A 631 -18.04 -11.24 20.81
C VAL A 631 -19.35 -10.48 20.95
N SER A 632 -20.45 -11.13 20.65
CA SER A 632 -21.82 -10.60 20.77
C SER A 632 -22.77 -11.70 21.25
N SER A 633 -24.02 -11.34 21.52
CA SER A 633 -25.10 -12.32 21.88
C SER A 633 -25.36 -13.38 20.79
N LYS A 634 -24.82 -13.18 19.57
CA LYS A 634 -24.93 -14.15 18.45
C LYS A 634 -23.69 -15.06 18.34
N THR A 635 -22.73 -14.95 19.27
CA THR A 635 -21.53 -15.79 19.29
C THR A 635 -21.87 -17.11 20.03
N ASP A 636 -21.62 -18.24 19.39
CA ASP A 636 -21.87 -19.56 19.97
C ASP A 636 -20.66 -20.06 20.78
N PHE A 637 -19.43 -19.82 20.26
CA PHE A 637 -18.20 -20.27 20.90
C PHE A 637 -17.12 -19.19 20.88
N VAL A 638 -16.31 -19.17 21.93
CA VAL A 638 -15.06 -18.41 21.97
C VAL A 638 -13.90 -19.36 22.21
N ILE A 639 -12.93 -19.38 21.30
CA ILE A 639 -11.69 -20.15 21.47
C ILE A 639 -10.65 -19.20 22.05
N ALA A 640 -10.19 -19.53 23.25
CA ALA A 640 -9.27 -18.72 24.03
C ALA A 640 -7.89 -19.36 24.08
N GLY A 641 -6.89 -18.66 23.51
CA GLY A 641 -5.47 -18.95 23.72
C GLY A 641 -4.90 -18.16 24.90
N ASP A 642 -3.58 -18.17 25.03
CA ASP A 642 -2.86 -17.48 26.11
C ASP A 642 -3.11 -15.96 26.09
N ALA A 643 -3.15 -15.36 27.28
CA ALA A 643 -3.40 -13.93 27.50
C ALA A 643 -4.69 -13.41 26.81
N ALA A 644 -5.76 -14.21 26.78
CA ALA A 644 -7.05 -13.81 26.28
C ALA A 644 -7.62 -12.63 27.09
N GLY A 645 -7.75 -11.46 26.47
CA GLY A 645 -8.14 -10.20 27.11
C GLY A 645 -9.67 -9.98 27.18
N SER A 646 -10.11 -8.73 26.88
CA SER A 646 -11.50 -8.25 27.02
C SER A 646 -12.57 -9.10 26.32
N LYS A 647 -12.24 -9.82 25.27
CA LYS A 647 -13.18 -10.72 24.58
C LYS A 647 -13.55 -11.94 25.40
N LEU A 648 -12.61 -12.47 26.20
CA LEU A 648 -12.88 -13.57 27.11
C LEU A 648 -13.81 -13.12 28.24
N ALA A 649 -13.54 -11.96 28.85
CA ALA A 649 -14.39 -11.38 29.88
C ALA A 649 -15.83 -11.15 29.35
N LYS A 650 -15.96 -10.63 28.14
CA LYS A 650 -17.27 -10.42 27.49
C LYS A 650 -18.01 -11.73 27.16
N ALA A 651 -17.27 -12.77 26.80
CA ALA A 651 -17.85 -14.10 26.58
C ALA A 651 -18.40 -14.68 27.87
N GLN A 652 -17.69 -14.51 28.98
CA GLN A 652 -18.14 -14.94 30.32
C GLN A 652 -19.35 -14.14 30.78
N GLU A 653 -19.37 -12.82 30.57
CA GLU A 653 -20.54 -11.97 30.87
C GLU A 653 -21.81 -12.40 30.11
N LEU A 654 -21.63 -12.78 28.84
CA LEU A 654 -22.74 -13.23 27.98
C LEU A 654 -23.04 -14.73 28.09
N ASN A 655 -22.42 -15.45 29.03
CA ASN A 655 -22.52 -16.91 29.22
C ASN A 655 -22.29 -17.72 27.91
N ILE A 656 -21.35 -17.27 27.08
CA ILE A 656 -20.96 -17.96 25.86
C ILE A 656 -19.97 -19.06 26.19
N THR A 657 -20.10 -20.21 25.55
CA THR A 657 -19.19 -21.34 25.72
C THR A 657 -17.79 -20.99 25.30
N VAL A 658 -16.83 -21.07 26.21
CA VAL A 658 -15.41 -20.83 25.95
C VAL A 658 -14.71 -22.17 25.86
N LEU A 659 -13.94 -22.37 24.81
CA LEU A 659 -13.06 -23.52 24.61
C LEU A 659 -11.59 -23.04 24.68
N THR A 660 -10.75 -23.82 25.32
CA THR A 660 -9.30 -23.64 25.24
C THR A 660 -8.77 -24.10 23.88
N GLU A 661 -7.53 -23.74 23.54
CA GLU A 661 -6.90 -24.24 22.32
C GLU A 661 -6.83 -25.76 22.28
N GLU A 662 -6.52 -26.42 23.41
CA GLU A 662 -6.47 -27.87 23.52
C GLU A 662 -7.86 -28.52 23.31
N GLU A 663 -8.91 -27.96 23.91
CA GLU A 663 -10.28 -28.43 23.73
C GLU A 663 -10.74 -28.27 22.27
N PHE A 664 -10.37 -27.15 21.64
CA PHE A 664 -10.62 -26.92 20.22
C PHE A 664 -9.93 -27.99 19.35
N LEU A 665 -8.63 -28.23 19.58
CA LEU A 665 -7.87 -29.25 18.85
C LEU A 665 -8.43 -30.66 19.07
N ALA A 666 -8.88 -30.99 20.28
CA ALA A 666 -9.51 -32.27 20.57
C ALA A 666 -10.83 -32.48 19.82
N GLN A 667 -11.57 -31.41 19.50
CA GLN A 667 -12.83 -31.49 18.73
C GLN A 667 -12.61 -31.68 17.23
N ILE A 668 -11.44 -31.26 16.70
CA ILE A 668 -11.10 -31.42 15.28
C ILE A 668 -10.34 -32.70 14.96
N THR A 669 -9.79 -33.35 15.98
CA THR A 669 -9.05 -34.62 15.82
C THR A 669 -10.00 -35.86 15.93
N ARG A 670 -11.24 -35.64 16.29
CA ARG A 670 -12.32 -36.67 16.31
C ARG A 670 -13.10 -36.61 15.00
#